data_8388a961ac30940cdf7910b013ba25c1
#
_entry.id   8388a961ac30940cdf7910b013ba25c1
#
_cell.length_a   1.000
_cell.length_b   1.000
_cell.length_c   1.000
_cell.angle_alpha   90.00
_cell.angle_beta   90.00
_cell.angle_gamma   90.00
#
_symmetry.space_group_name_H-M   'P 1'
#
loop_
_entity.id
_entity.type
_entity.pdbx_description
1 polymer ?
#
loop_
_entity_poly.entity_id
_entity_poly.type
_entity_poly.pdbx_seq_one_letter_code
_entity_poly.pdbx_strand_id
1 'polypeptide(L)'
;MNTKTAELQPIAKYRLDYKTPDFTITDIDLDFDLAPETTTVTARSRVVQKNQQANDLILDGEDLKLISININEQPWQDYQITETGLIIQNVPSEFTLTIVNEIKPIDNTALEGLYVSGEALCTQCEAEGFRHITYYLDRPDVLARFSTRITANKQHYPYLLSNGNRIAQGELADGRHWVQWQDPFPKPAYLFALVAGDFDILRDQFTTQSNRKVDLEIYVDKGNLDRSHWAMTSLKNSMRWDETRFGLEYDLDIFMIVAVDFFNMGAMENKGLNIFNSKYVLAKPETATDTDYLGIEGVIGHEYFHNWTGDRVTCRDWFQLSLKEGLTVFRDQEFSSDMGSRAVKRIDDVKLMRTVQFAEDASPMSHPIRPDQVIEMNNFYTVTVYEKGAEVIRMMHTLLGEDKFQAGMKLYFERHDGSAATCDDFVAAMQDASGIDLTQFKLWYSQSGTPELTVTDSYDPKNQQYTLTVEQHTPATQDQAKKQALHIPLDIELYQHNGQVITLQYQGEPIHHVLNLTQPKQQFIFDHVNEKPIISLLRDFSAPVKLTYDYQDDDLIFLMQHATNAFSHYDAAQMLLAKYVRLNVANFQENRELTLPESVLDAFRAVLLSETTDPALIAQILTLPSENELANLFKVIDPTAIYQVRQFLLSRFANELNDELNAVYFDNKVVDYHIEHKDIAKRSLKNCCLTLLAYADNKSHANTLVSQQYYHANNMTDCLAALTTAVKAQLDCYNELLTDFDNKWHQDGLVMDKWLSLNATSPDTHVLSTVKKLLTHRSFSMNNPNRIRALIGAFVNNNPVAFHAEDGSGYHFLVEILTELNQKNPQVAARLIDPLIRLKRYGEKRQQLMRTALERLLKLDNLSKDLYEKISKALAA
;
A
#
# COMPACT_ATOMS: atom_id res chain seq x y z
N MET A 1 2.25 16.15 48.31
CA MET A 1 2.79 16.89 47.15
C MET A 1 3.20 15.83 46.17
N ASN A 2 2.34 15.45 45.24
CA ASN A 2 2.66 14.53 44.17
C ASN A 2 3.37 15.34 43.08
N THR A 3 4.66 15.20 43.01
CA THR A 3 5.44 15.57 41.81
C THR A 3 5.09 14.55 40.72
N LYS A 4 4.11 14.88 39.84
CA LYS A 4 4.03 14.26 38.54
C LYS A 4 5.39 14.51 37.88
N THR A 5 6.21 13.47 37.70
CA THR A 5 7.32 13.48 36.74
C THR A 5 6.71 13.93 35.42
N ALA A 6 7.21 15.03 34.87
CA ALA A 6 6.83 15.43 33.52
C ALA A 6 7.28 14.29 32.59
N GLU A 7 6.32 13.57 32.04
CA GLU A 7 6.62 12.61 30.98
C GLU A 7 7.36 13.36 29.88
N LEU A 8 8.55 12.92 29.56
CA LEU A 8 9.34 13.50 28.48
C LEU A 8 8.58 13.26 27.17
N GLN A 9 8.25 14.34 26.46
CA GLN A 9 7.62 14.24 25.16
C GLN A 9 8.49 13.41 24.22
N PRO A 10 7.91 12.56 23.34
CA PRO A 10 8.65 11.79 22.36
C PRO A 10 9.59 12.67 21.52
N ILE A 11 10.84 12.25 21.38
CA ILE A 11 11.88 13.02 20.70
C ILE A 11 11.93 12.62 19.21
N ALA A 12 11.97 13.61 18.33
CA ALA A 12 12.16 13.38 16.90
C ALA A 12 13.60 12.92 16.58
N LYS A 13 13.69 11.94 15.68
CA LYS A 13 14.93 11.50 15.03
C LYS A 13 15.07 12.22 13.69
N TYR A 14 16.30 12.59 13.30
CA TYR A 14 16.58 13.31 12.06
C TYR A 14 17.51 12.52 11.16
N ARG A 15 17.26 12.54 9.86
CA ARG A 15 18.07 11.84 8.85
C ARG A 15 19.55 12.28 8.86
N LEU A 16 19.80 13.57 9.07
CA LEU A 16 21.15 14.12 9.08
C LEU A 16 21.95 13.77 10.33
N ASP A 17 21.30 13.23 11.37
CA ASP A 17 21.96 12.77 12.60
C ASP A 17 22.54 11.35 12.48
N TYR A 18 22.43 10.74 11.30
CA TYR A 18 22.98 9.41 11.06
C TYR A 18 24.47 9.35 11.43
N LYS A 19 24.82 8.34 12.21
CA LYS A 19 26.20 7.99 12.54
C LYS A 19 26.42 6.51 12.28
N THR A 20 27.59 6.19 11.72
CA THR A 20 28.03 4.80 11.62
C THR A 20 28.05 4.17 13.02
N PRO A 21 27.59 2.93 13.18
CA PRO A 21 27.56 2.28 14.48
C PRO A 21 28.97 2.09 15.04
N ASP A 22 29.14 2.32 16.35
CA ASP A 22 30.42 2.17 17.04
C ASP A 22 30.90 0.72 17.09
N PHE A 23 29.95 -0.23 17.09
CA PHE A 23 30.17 -1.66 17.02
C PHE A 23 29.33 -2.27 15.92
N THR A 24 29.68 -3.45 15.46
CA THR A 24 28.87 -4.26 14.54
C THR A 24 28.81 -5.69 15.06
N ILE A 25 27.78 -6.41 14.60
CA ILE A 25 27.65 -7.85 14.84
C ILE A 25 27.78 -8.53 13.49
N THR A 26 28.71 -9.51 13.39
CA THR A 26 28.97 -10.22 12.13
C THR A 26 28.28 -11.56 12.04
N ASP A 27 28.05 -12.18 13.19
CA ASP A 27 27.42 -13.51 13.31
C ASP A 27 26.58 -13.54 14.58
N ILE A 28 25.44 -14.19 14.54
CA ILE A 28 24.59 -14.45 15.70
C ILE A 28 24.03 -15.86 15.67
N ASP A 29 24.20 -16.58 16.79
CA ASP A 29 23.51 -17.84 17.05
C ASP A 29 22.39 -17.58 18.05
N LEU A 30 21.16 -17.90 17.64
CA LEU A 30 19.95 -17.79 18.47
C LEU A 30 19.48 -19.18 18.88
N ASP A 31 19.20 -19.39 20.17
CA ASP A 31 18.58 -20.61 20.69
C ASP A 31 17.30 -20.23 21.46
N PHE A 32 16.16 -20.73 20.97
CA PHE A 32 14.84 -20.49 21.54
C PHE A 32 14.34 -21.73 22.26
N ASP A 33 14.12 -21.64 23.56
CA ASP A 33 13.26 -22.58 24.29
C ASP A 33 11.84 -21.98 24.29
N LEU A 34 11.02 -22.45 23.35
CA LEU A 34 9.81 -21.76 22.86
C LEU A 34 8.57 -22.25 23.60
N ALA A 35 7.89 -21.33 24.27
CA ALA A 35 6.53 -21.52 24.80
C ALA A 35 5.80 -20.16 24.86
N PRO A 36 4.45 -20.14 24.68
CA PRO A 36 3.69 -18.89 24.66
C PRO A 36 3.79 -18.07 25.94
N GLU A 37 3.76 -18.73 27.11
CA GLU A 37 3.75 -18.09 28.42
C GLU A 37 5.13 -17.53 28.82
N THR A 38 6.20 -18.23 28.41
CA THR A 38 7.58 -17.81 28.66
C THR A 38 8.49 -18.47 27.64
N THR A 39 9.10 -17.67 26.80
CA THR A 39 10.15 -18.10 25.86
C THR A 39 11.49 -17.62 26.38
N THR A 40 12.44 -18.56 26.56
CA THR A 40 13.84 -18.21 26.83
C THR A 40 14.61 -18.07 25.54
N VAL A 41 15.29 -16.95 25.39
CA VAL A 41 16.15 -16.66 24.24
C VAL A 41 17.61 -16.57 24.69
N THR A 42 18.47 -17.38 24.09
CA THR A 42 19.92 -17.29 24.23
C THR A 42 20.49 -16.76 22.92
N ALA A 43 21.04 -15.55 22.95
CA ALA A 43 21.66 -14.89 21.82
C ALA A 43 23.18 -14.85 22.01
N ARG A 44 23.93 -15.49 21.11
CA ARG A 44 25.40 -15.51 21.10
C ARG A 44 25.91 -14.76 19.87
N SER A 45 26.42 -13.55 20.07
CA SER A 45 26.80 -12.62 19.01
C SER A 45 28.33 -12.41 18.97
N ARG A 46 28.92 -12.43 17.78
CA ARG A 46 30.29 -11.94 17.57
C ARG A 46 30.27 -10.45 17.34
N VAL A 47 30.77 -9.69 18.30
CA VAL A 47 30.77 -8.22 18.31
C VAL A 47 32.16 -7.71 17.94
N VAL A 48 32.20 -6.73 17.04
CA VAL A 48 33.45 -6.09 16.55
C VAL A 48 33.31 -4.58 16.65
N GLN A 49 34.27 -3.94 17.29
CA GLN A 49 34.37 -2.49 17.41
C GLN A 49 34.73 -1.86 16.05
N LYS A 50 33.99 -0.84 15.67
CA LYS A 50 34.23 0.00 14.47
C LYS A 50 34.88 1.33 14.84
N ASN A 51 34.46 1.92 15.95
CA ASN A 51 35.00 3.18 16.47
C ASN A 51 35.94 2.90 17.63
N GLN A 52 37.26 3.09 17.43
CA GLN A 52 38.28 2.84 18.44
C GLN A 52 38.15 3.69 19.72
N GLN A 53 37.32 4.73 19.69
CA GLN A 53 37.08 5.58 20.87
C GLN A 53 35.89 5.13 21.71
N ALA A 54 35.07 4.21 21.22
CA ALA A 54 33.92 3.68 21.94
C ALA A 54 34.36 2.54 22.88
N ASN A 55 34.03 2.63 24.14
CA ASN A 55 34.37 1.61 25.15
C ASN A 55 33.13 0.87 25.64
N ASP A 56 31.94 1.43 25.42
CA ASP A 56 30.69 0.89 25.89
C ASP A 56 29.82 0.42 24.67
N LEU A 57 29.27 -0.77 24.79
CA LEU A 57 28.33 -1.30 23.82
C LEU A 57 26.90 -0.94 24.26
N ILE A 58 26.18 -0.23 23.42
CA ILE A 58 24.79 0.16 23.64
C ILE A 58 23.92 -0.71 22.74
N LEU A 59 23.01 -1.49 23.35
CA LEU A 59 22.08 -2.37 22.67
C LEU A 59 20.64 -1.88 22.88
N ASP A 60 19.82 -1.97 21.85
CA ASP A 60 18.38 -1.78 21.93
C ASP A 60 17.73 -3.00 22.60
N GLY A 61 16.67 -2.79 23.39
CA GLY A 61 15.91 -3.87 24.04
C GLY A 61 14.72 -3.31 24.79
N GLU A 62 13.53 -3.82 24.50
CA GLU A 62 12.26 -3.39 25.10
C GLU A 62 11.47 -4.62 25.57
N ASP A 63 10.79 -4.52 26.70
CA ASP A 63 9.96 -5.58 27.30
C ASP A 63 10.68 -6.92 27.56
N LEU A 64 11.99 -6.86 27.83
CA LEU A 64 12.86 -8.01 28.05
C LEU A 64 13.16 -8.22 29.54
N LYS A 65 13.11 -9.48 29.99
CA LYS A 65 13.62 -9.86 31.31
C LYS A 65 15.02 -10.45 31.15
N LEU A 66 16.04 -9.66 31.46
CA LEU A 66 17.44 -10.10 31.41
C LEU A 66 17.72 -11.17 32.46
N ILE A 67 18.37 -12.26 32.08
CA ILE A 67 18.76 -13.37 32.96
C ILE A 67 20.28 -13.35 33.22
N SER A 68 21.08 -13.26 32.13
CA SER A 68 22.54 -13.23 32.28
C SER A 68 23.23 -12.60 31.09
N ILE A 69 24.43 -12.08 31.33
CA ILE A 69 25.38 -11.59 30.33
C ILE A 69 26.72 -12.27 30.54
N ASN A 70 27.31 -12.79 29.45
CA ASN A 70 28.66 -13.31 29.44
C ASN A 70 29.45 -12.68 28.29
N ILE A 71 30.69 -12.33 28.53
CA ILE A 71 31.67 -11.93 27.51
C ILE A 71 32.76 -12.99 27.46
N ASN A 72 33.01 -13.57 26.29
CA ASN A 72 33.97 -14.68 26.10
C ASN A 72 33.77 -15.79 27.14
N GLU A 73 32.52 -16.21 27.35
CA GLU A 73 32.07 -17.25 28.30
C GLU A 73 32.29 -16.90 29.78
N GLN A 74 32.71 -15.70 30.12
CA GLN A 74 32.84 -15.22 31.49
C GLN A 74 31.65 -14.33 31.87
N PRO A 75 31.04 -14.49 33.08
CA PRO A 75 29.98 -13.61 33.55
C PRO A 75 30.44 -12.15 33.59
N TRP A 76 29.59 -11.25 33.04
CA TRP A 76 29.88 -9.83 33.00
C TRP A 76 28.90 -9.08 33.90
N GLN A 77 29.44 -8.21 34.76
CA GLN A 77 28.66 -7.49 35.78
C GLN A 77 28.64 -5.96 35.54
N ASP A 78 29.48 -5.45 34.64
CA ASP A 78 29.61 -4.03 34.39
C ASP A 78 28.61 -3.61 33.27
N TYR A 79 27.34 -3.49 33.66
CA TYR A 79 26.27 -3.12 32.74
C TYR A 79 25.15 -2.33 33.43
N GLN A 80 24.38 -1.59 32.65
CA GLN A 80 23.19 -0.87 33.09
C GLN A 80 21.99 -1.18 32.17
N ILE A 81 20.88 -1.60 32.75
CA ILE A 81 19.58 -1.69 32.02
C ILE A 81 18.97 -0.30 31.99
N THR A 82 18.53 0.13 30.81
CA THR A 82 17.82 1.39 30.62
C THR A 82 16.37 1.09 30.22
N GLU A 83 15.54 2.11 30.07
CA GLU A 83 14.15 1.96 29.61
C GLU A 83 14.05 1.38 28.18
N THR A 84 15.03 1.68 27.31
CA THR A 84 15.04 1.31 25.89
C THR A 84 16.17 0.37 25.49
N GLY A 85 16.90 -0.21 26.47
CA GLY A 85 18.00 -1.10 26.11
C GLY A 85 18.96 -1.44 27.25
N LEU A 86 20.20 -1.76 26.84
CA LEU A 86 21.26 -2.24 27.71
C LEU A 86 22.59 -1.56 27.35
N ILE A 87 23.26 -1.01 28.32
CA ILE A 87 24.63 -0.46 28.18
C ILE A 87 25.58 -1.44 28.85
N ILE A 88 26.52 -2.02 28.09
CA ILE A 88 27.57 -2.91 28.58
C ILE A 88 28.87 -2.12 28.53
N GLN A 89 29.44 -1.87 29.72
CA GLN A 89 30.58 -0.97 29.89
C GLN A 89 31.94 -1.70 29.73
N ASN A 90 32.93 -0.97 29.24
CA ASN A 90 34.34 -1.41 29.17
C ASN A 90 34.54 -2.71 28.37
N VAL A 91 33.83 -2.88 27.25
CA VAL A 91 33.91 -4.11 26.45
C VAL A 91 35.23 -4.19 25.64
N PRO A 92 35.73 -5.39 25.34
CA PRO A 92 36.84 -5.59 24.40
C PRO A 92 36.54 -5.09 22.98
N SER A 93 37.58 -4.89 22.16
CA SER A 93 37.41 -4.48 20.75
C SER A 93 36.80 -5.58 19.86
N GLU A 94 36.99 -6.84 20.20
CA GLU A 94 36.37 -8.00 19.54
C GLU A 94 36.05 -9.07 20.61
N PHE A 95 34.85 -9.57 20.64
CA PHE A 95 34.44 -10.55 21.66
C PHE A 95 33.16 -11.29 21.24
N THR A 96 32.92 -12.42 21.93
CA THR A 96 31.64 -13.12 21.88
C THR A 96 30.78 -12.66 23.04
N LEU A 97 29.65 -12.09 22.76
CA LEU A 97 28.63 -11.69 23.72
C LEU A 97 27.54 -12.76 23.79
N THR A 98 27.26 -13.29 24.97
CA THR A 98 26.11 -14.18 25.19
C THR A 98 25.14 -13.52 26.15
N ILE A 99 23.92 -13.29 25.68
CA ILE A 99 22.80 -12.76 26.47
C ILE A 99 21.72 -13.83 26.56
N VAL A 100 21.20 -14.04 27.77
CA VAL A 100 20.02 -14.86 28.02
C VAL A 100 18.93 -13.97 28.57
N ASN A 101 17.77 -13.98 27.96
CA ASN A 101 16.59 -13.24 28.41
C ASN A 101 15.30 -14.06 28.24
N GLU A 102 14.26 -13.67 28.94
CA GLU A 102 12.91 -14.22 28.81
C GLU A 102 11.96 -13.17 28.23
N ILE A 103 11.01 -13.64 27.42
CA ILE A 103 9.89 -12.89 26.85
C ILE A 103 8.59 -13.66 27.03
N LYS A 104 7.44 -12.96 26.88
CA LYS A 104 6.10 -13.55 27.02
C LYS A 104 5.25 -13.30 25.76
N PRO A 105 5.36 -14.16 24.74
CA PRO A 105 4.64 -13.96 23.47
C PRO A 105 3.13 -13.84 23.62
N ILE A 106 2.52 -14.51 24.60
CA ILE A 106 1.06 -14.48 24.81
C ILE A 106 0.54 -13.12 25.27
N ASP A 107 1.38 -12.30 25.91
CA ASP A 107 1.02 -10.96 26.38
C ASP A 107 1.24 -9.89 25.30
N ASN A 108 1.85 -10.26 24.17
CA ASN A 108 2.20 -9.33 23.09
C ASN A 108 1.01 -9.06 22.17
N THR A 109 0.28 -7.98 22.43
CA THR A 109 -0.88 -7.54 21.65
C THR A 109 -0.52 -6.50 20.56
N ALA A 110 0.69 -5.90 20.64
CA ALA A 110 1.18 -4.97 19.63
C ALA A 110 1.52 -5.67 18.32
N LEU A 111 1.76 -6.99 18.34
CA LEU A 111 2.16 -7.83 17.23
C LEU A 111 3.51 -7.40 16.63
N GLU A 112 4.45 -7.03 17.49
CA GLU A 112 5.86 -6.69 17.19
C GLU A 112 6.80 -7.60 17.98
N GLY A 113 7.88 -8.09 17.36
CA GLY A 113 8.70 -9.16 17.91
C GLY A 113 8.01 -10.51 17.79
N LEU A 114 8.15 -11.37 18.78
CA LEU A 114 7.51 -12.70 18.83
C LEU A 114 6.15 -12.64 19.53
N TYR A 115 5.11 -13.15 18.89
CA TYR A 115 3.73 -13.10 19.40
C TYR A 115 2.92 -14.33 18.99
N VAL A 116 1.71 -14.45 19.55
CA VAL A 116 0.76 -15.53 19.24
C VAL A 116 -0.22 -15.07 18.16
N SER A 117 -0.33 -15.84 17.08
CA SER A 117 -1.35 -15.68 16.04
C SER A 117 -2.19 -16.94 15.92
N GLY A 118 -3.42 -16.91 16.41
CA GLY A 118 -4.24 -18.11 16.55
C GLY A 118 -3.59 -19.14 17.47
N GLU A 119 -3.26 -20.31 16.94
CA GLU A 119 -2.55 -21.39 17.67
C GLU A 119 -1.04 -21.40 17.36
N ALA A 120 -0.58 -20.54 16.46
CA ALA A 120 0.82 -20.45 16.06
C ALA A 120 1.56 -19.33 16.80
N LEU A 121 2.88 -19.42 16.84
CA LEU A 121 3.80 -18.36 17.21
C LEU A 121 4.47 -17.84 15.95
N CYS A 122 4.56 -16.53 15.80
CA CYS A 122 5.24 -15.89 14.67
C CYS A 122 5.88 -14.57 15.06
N THR A 123 6.76 -14.05 14.19
CA THR A 123 7.47 -12.81 14.42
C THR A 123 7.08 -11.73 13.43
N GLN A 124 7.20 -10.46 13.88
CA GLN A 124 7.28 -9.27 13.04
C GLN A 124 8.41 -8.37 13.55
N CYS A 125 9.48 -8.21 12.78
CA CYS A 125 10.65 -7.48 13.23
C CYS A 125 10.84 -6.12 12.53
N GLU A 126 10.25 -5.87 11.37
CA GLU A 126 10.31 -4.55 10.72
C GLU A 126 9.29 -3.59 11.38
N ALA A 127 9.68 -2.34 11.72
CA ALA A 127 11.01 -1.72 11.58
C ALA A 127 11.97 -2.03 12.74
N GLU A 128 11.50 -2.03 13.97
CA GLU A 128 12.29 -2.09 15.20
C GLU A 128 11.81 -3.18 16.17
N GLY A 129 11.23 -4.28 15.64
CA GLY A 129 10.61 -5.35 16.44
C GLY A 129 11.58 -6.39 17.00
N PHE A 130 12.79 -6.52 16.45
CA PHE A 130 13.77 -7.51 16.95
C PHE A 130 14.21 -7.23 18.38
N ARG A 131 14.24 -5.95 18.80
CA ARG A 131 14.54 -5.53 20.18
C ARG A 131 13.55 -6.03 21.23
N HIS A 132 12.36 -6.50 20.83
CA HIS A 132 11.40 -7.18 21.70
C HIS A 132 11.65 -8.69 21.84
N ILE A 133 12.69 -9.21 21.14
CA ILE A 133 13.08 -10.64 21.21
C ILE A 133 14.32 -10.81 22.07
N THR A 134 15.36 -10.02 21.82
CA THR A 134 16.59 -10.00 22.59
C THR A 134 17.31 -8.65 22.43
N TYR A 135 18.26 -8.34 23.34
CA TYR A 135 19.10 -7.16 23.24
C TYR A 135 20.00 -7.24 22.02
N TYR A 136 19.99 -6.22 21.16
CA TYR A 136 20.68 -6.24 19.87
C TYR A 136 21.02 -4.82 19.37
N LEU A 137 21.92 -4.70 18.38
CA LEU A 137 22.09 -3.50 17.57
C LEU A 137 20.98 -3.50 16.49
N ASP A 138 19.76 -3.10 16.89
CA ASP A 138 18.55 -3.22 16.07
C ASP A 138 18.42 -2.07 15.08
N ARG A 139 19.29 -2.10 14.08
CA ARG A 139 19.37 -1.09 13.03
C ARG A 139 19.74 -1.74 11.68
N PRO A 140 19.23 -1.20 10.54
CA PRO A 140 19.33 -1.87 9.25
C PRO A 140 20.75 -1.93 8.65
N ASP A 141 21.71 -1.14 9.12
CA ASP A 141 23.10 -1.15 8.67
C ASP A 141 24.02 -2.09 9.47
N VAL A 142 23.46 -2.86 10.40
CA VAL A 142 24.15 -3.95 11.07
C VAL A 142 23.72 -5.27 10.45
N LEU A 143 24.60 -5.83 9.60
CA LEU A 143 24.34 -7.06 8.86
C LEU A 143 25.11 -8.21 9.47
N ALA A 144 24.40 -9.24 9.92
CA ALA A 144 24.97 -10.44 10.52
C ALA A 144 24.47 -11.71 9.82
N ARG A 145 25.25 -12.81 9.88
CA ARG A 145 24.78 -14.14 9.53
C ARG A 145 24.07 -14.75 10.72
N PHE A 146 22.86 -15.26 10.46
CA PHE A 146 21.99 -15.82 11.50
C PHE A 146 21.99 -17.33 11.44
N SER A 147 22.22 -17.95 12.60
CA SER A 147 21.94 -19.37 12.85
C SER A 147 20.89 -19.45 13.96
N THR A 148 19.80 -20.17 13.72
CA THR A 148 18.66 -20.21 14.65
C THR A 148 18.29 -21.64 14.99
N ARG A 149 18.34 -21.98 16.27
CA ARG A 149 17.81 -23.22 16.81
C ARG A 149 16.53 -22.93 17.57
N ILE A 150 15.49 -23.70 17.27
CA ILE A 150 14.17 -23.59 17.90
C ILE A 150 13.87 -24.93 18.54
N THR A 151 13.57 -24.92 19.84
CA THR A 151 13.12 -26.10 20.61
C THR A 151 11.72 -25.84 21.12
N ALA A 152 10.77 -26.75 20.85
CA ALA A 152 9.40 -26.61 21.30
C ALA A 152 8.69 -27.96 21.50
N ASN A 153 7.50 -27.93 22.08
CA ASN A 153 6.63 -29.10 22.21
C ASN A 153 6.20 -29.57 20.82
N LYS A 154 6.54 -30.83 20.47
CA LYS A 154 6.31 -31.40 19.14
C LYS A 154 4.82 -31.55 18.79
N GLN A 155 3.99 -31.83 19.78
CA GLN A 155 2.55 -32.03 19.58
C GLN A 155 1.85 -30.72 19.21
N HIS A 156 2.25 -29.60 19.83
CA HIS A 156 1.64 -28.29 19.61
C HIS A 156 2.28 -27.57 18.44
N TYR A 157 3.58 -27.76 18.24
CA TYR A 157 4.38 -27.08 17.21
C TYR A 157 5.18 -28.08 16.39
N PRO A 158 4.55 -28.91 15.53
CA PRO A 158 5.26 -29.87 14.69
C PRO A 158 6.17 -29.24 13.64
N TYR A 159 5.93 -27.96 13.29
CA TYR A 159 6.75 -27.19 12.36
C TYR A 159 7.42 -26.02 13.07
N LEU A 160 8.76 -25.96 12.95
CA LEU A 160 9.63 -24.92 13.52
C LEU A 160 10.45 -24.31 12.38
N LEU A 161 10.12 -23.08 12.00
CA LEU A 161 10.64 -22.42 10.80
C LEU A 161 11.46 -21.18 11.17
N SER A 162 12.54 -20.93 10.42
CA SER A 162 13.31 -19.67 10.48
C SER A 162 13.98 -19.39 9.13
N ASN A 163 14.79 -18.33 9.07
CA ASN A 163 15.47 -17.89 7.87
C ASN A 163 16.56 -18.85 7.39
N GLY A 164 16.77 -18.92 6.09
CA GLY A 164 17.87 -19.65 5.46
C GLY A 164 17.51 -21.11 5.14
N ASN A 165 18.50 -21.99 5.22
CA ASN A 165 18.37 -23.40 4.93
C ASN A 165 18.30 -24.23 6.22
N ARG A 166 17.47 -25.26 6.25
CA ARG A 166 17.39 -26.20 7.39
C ARG A 166 18.59 -27.11 7.38
N ILE A 167 19.42 -27.06 8.43
CA ILE A 167 20.69 -27.77 8.49
C ILE A 167 20.68 -28.98 9.43
N ALA A 168 19.84 -28.99 10.46
CA ALA A 168 19.72 -30.09 11.41
C ALA A 168 18.37 -30.10 12.12
N GLN A 169 17.98 -31.26 12.64
CA GLN A 169 16.81 -31.43 13.50
C GLN A 169 16.97 -32.65 14.41
N GLY A 170 16.18 -32.72 15.48
CA GLY A 170 16.21 -33.87 16.37
C GLY A 170 15.07 -33.85 17.36
N GLU A 171 14.89 -34.96 18.06
CA GLU A 171 13.88 -35.15 19.12
C GLU A 171 14.52 -35.17 20.50
N LEU A 172 13.78 -34.73 21.52
CA LEU A 172 14.18 -34.77 22.90
C LEU A 172 13.30 -35.79 23.68
N ALA A 173 13.86 -36.33 24.78
CA ALA A 173 13.17 -37.39 25.54
C ALA A 173 11.90 -36.92 26.27
N ASP A 174 11.72 -35.61 26.45
CA ASP A 174 10.58 -34.99 27.13
C ASP A 174 9.38 -34.65 26.20
N GLY A 175 9.38 -35.15 24.94
CA GLY A 175 8.31 -34.88 23.96
C GLY A 175 8.48 -33.57 23.19
N ARG A 176 9.58 -32.91 23.42
CA ARG A 176 9.98 -31.76 22.61
C ARG A 176 10.83 -32.20 21.42
N HIS A 177 10.97 -31.29 20.44
CA HIS A 177 11.89 -31.47 19.32
C HIS A 177 12.58 -30.13 19.01
N TRP A 178 13.60 -30.20 18.18
CA TRP A 178 14.33 -29.00 17.75
C TRP A 178 14.65 -29.05 16.26
N VAL A 179 14.72 -27.85 15.67
CA VAL A 179 15.18 -27.65 14.29
C VAL A 179 16.22 -26.52 14.29
N GLN A 180 17.24 -26.65 13.47
CA GLN A 180 18.27 -25.64 13.28
C GLN A 180 18.30 -25.15 11.84
N TRP A 181 18.29 -23.84 11.70
CA TRP A 181 18.33 -23.12 10.45
C TRP A 181 19.63 -22.29 10.37
N GLN A 182 20.12 -22.05 9.16
CA GLN A 182 21.28 -21.21 8.89
C GLN A 182 21.04 -20.37 7.65
N ASP A 183 21.12 -19.06 7.78
CA ASP A 183 21.12 -18.12 6.68
C ASP A 183 22.57 -17.76 6.33
N PRO A 184 23.06 -18.16 5.15
CA PRO A 184 24.46 -17.89 4.77
C PRO A 184 24.70 -16.42 4.38
N PHE A 185 23.61 -15.67 4.10
CA PHE A 185 23.70 -14.26 3.72
C PHE A 185 23.61 -13.34 4.94
N PRO A 186 24.50 -12.35 5.05
CA PRO A 186 24.39 -11.34 6.10
C PRO A 186 23.11 -10.52 5.88
N LYS A 187 22.32 -10.35 6.93
CA LYS A 187 21.11 -9.53 6.92
C LYS A 187 20.96 -8.69 8.18
N PRO A 188 20.21 -7.58 8.13
CA PRO A 188 19.80 -6.85 9.33
C PRO A 188 18.75 -7.63 10.13
N ALA A 189 18.61 -7.27 11.41
CA ALA A 189 17.70 -7.95 12.32
C ALA A 189 16.22 -7.83 11.94
N TYR A 190 15.83 -6.79 11.22
CA TYR A 190 14.43 -6.62 10.82
C TYR A 190 13.94 -7.73 9.85
N LEU A 191 14.84 -8.42 9.17
CA LEU A 191 14.55 -9.55 8.28
C LEU A 191 14.50 -10.90 9.01
N PHE A 192 14.77 -10.92 10.31
CA PHE A 192 14.66 -12.14 11.11
C PHE A 192 13.21 -12.61 11.19
N ALA A 193 13.02 -13.92 11.02
CA ALA A 193 11.71 -14.54 11.20
C ALA A 193 11.81 -15.88 11.95
N LEU A 194 10.80 -16.15 12.75
CA LEU A 194 10.54 -17.40 13.41
C LEU A 194 9.05 -17.69 13.33
N VAL A 195 8.69 -18.92 12.93
CA VAL A 195 7.33 -19.41 12.98
C VAL A 195 7.29 -20.81 13.59
N ALA A 196 6.36 -21.05 14.50
CA ALA A 196 6.08 -22.36 15.07
C ALA A 196 4.57 -22.63 15.08
N GLY A 197 4.14 -23.77 14.55
CA GLY A 197 2.72 -24.07 14.49
C GLY A 197 2.43 -25.47 13.93
N ASP A 198 1.14 -25.80 13.87
CA ASP A 198 0.62 -26.99 13.20
C ASP A 198 -0.15 -26.58 11.94
N PHE A 199 0.45 -26.76 10.79
CA PHE A 199 -0.04 -26.27 9.49
C PHE A 199 -0.39 -27.39 8.53
N ASP A 200 -1.24 -27.08 7.55
CA ASP A 200 -1.27 -27.77 6.27
C ASP A 200 -0.22 -27.13 5.33
N ILE A 201 0.43 -27.94 4.48
CA ILE A 201 1.55 -27.48 3.68
C ILE A 201 1.33 -27.83 2.20
N LEU A 202 1.37 -26.83 1.35
CA LEU A 202 1.47 -27.01 -0.11
C LEU A 202 2.95 -26.99 -0.50
N ARG A 203 3.43 -28.06 -1.14
CA ARG A 203 4.82 -28.19 -1.61
C ARG A 203 4.90 -28.24 -3.12
N ASP A 204 5.90 -27.56 -3.67
CA ASP A 204 6.25 -27.58 -5.09
C ASP A 204 7.76 -27.29 -5.25
N GLN A 205 8.25 -27.25 -6.46
CA GLN A 205 9.63 -26.89 -6.79
C GLN A 205 9.68 -25.90 -7.96
N PHE A 206 10.69 -25.05 -7.94
CA PHE A 206 11.06 -24.19 -9.06
C PHE A 206 12.48 -24.53 -9.53
N THR A 207 12.68 -24.58 -10.85
CA THR A 207 14.02 -24.74 -11.43
C THR A 207 14.45 -23.40 -12.02
N THR A 208 15.53 -22.83 -11.49
CA THR A 208 16.09 -21.54 -11.92
C THR A 208 16.73 -21.64 -13.32
N GLN A 209 17.02 -20.50 -13.93
CA GLN A 209 17.72 -20.45 -15.23
C GLN A 209 19.08 -21.15 -15.20
N SER A 210 19.79 -21.11 -14.07
CA SER A 210 21.05 -21.85 -13.85
C SER A 210 20.87 -23.35 -13.55
N ASN A 211 19.66 -23.89 -13.69
CA ASN A 211 19.25 -25.26 -13.38
C ASN A 211 19.37 -25.66 -11.90
N ARG A 212 19.35 -24.73 -10.98
CA ARG A 212 19.27 -25.00 -9.55
C ARG A 212 17.81 -25.27 -9.17
N LYS A 213 17.57 -26.24 -8.31
CA LYS A 213 16.25 -26.55 -7.77
C LYS A 213 16.04 -25.78 -6.47
N VAL A 214 14.87 -25.18 -6.34
CA VAL A 214 14.42 -24.48 -5.14
C VAL A 214 13.13 -25.15 -4.67
N ASP A 215 13.11 -25.60 -3.42
CA ASP A 215 11.90 -26.13 -2.80
C ASP A 215 10.97 -24.97 -2.42
N LEU A 216 9.68 -25.09 -2.71
CA LEU A 216 8.66 -24.10 -2.41
C LEU A 216 7.66 -24.68 -1.40
N GLU A 217 7.47 -24.01 -0.29
CA GLU A 217 6.53 -24.44 0.73
C GLU A 217 5.61 -23.29 1.16
N ILE A 218 4.29 -23.52 1.13
CA ILE A 218 3.28 -22.59 1.64
C ILE A 218 2.58 -23.25 2.83
N TYR A 219 2.67 -22.62 3.99
CA TYR A 219 2.11 -23.05 5.25
C TYR A 219 0.83 -22.27 5.55
N VAL A 220 -0.26 -22.97 5.77
CA VAL A 220 -1.57 -22.39 6.06
C VAL A 220 -2.22 -23.10 7.25
N ASP A 221 -3.12 -22.42 7.94
CA ASP A 221 -3.89 -23.06 9.01
C ASP A 221 -4.66 -24.28 8.48
N LYS A 222 -4.86 -25.29 9.32
CA LYS A 222 -5.55 -26.54 8.98
C LYS A 222 -6.88 -26.27 8.28
N GLY A 223 -7.11 -26.99 7.18
CA GLY A 223 -8.32 -26.89 6.37
C GLY A 223 -8.28 -25.82 5.28
N ASN A 224 -7.17 -25.12 5.06
CA ASN A 224 -7.03 -24.08 4.04
C ASN A 224 -6.15 -24.47 2.85
N LEU A 225 -5.74 -25.76 2.74
CA LEU A 225 -4.85 -26.19 1.67
C LEU A 225 -5.45 -25.95 0.26
N ASP A 226 -6.75 -26.17 0.10
CA ASP A 226 -7.48 -25.97 -1.15
C ASP A 226 -7.55 -24.49 -1.60
N ARG A 227 -7.21 -23.57 -0.72
CA ARG A 227 -7.19 -22.12 -0.96
C ARG A 227 -5.79 -21.54 -1.24
N SER A 228 -4.75 -22.36 -1.27
CA SER A 228 -3.35 -21.90 -1.37
C SER A 228 -2.73 -22.07 -2.77
N HIS A 229 -3.42 -22.71 -3.71
CA HIS A 229 -2.88 -23.02 -5.04
C HIS A 229 -2.57 -21.79 -5.88
N TRP A 230 -3.40 -20.73 -5.77
CA TRP A 230 -3.13 -19.49 -6.52
C TRP A 230 -1.87 -18.79 -6.02
N ALA A 231 -1.63 -18.79 -4.71
CA ALA A 231 -0.39 -18.27 -4.14
C ALA A 231 0.85 -19.00 -4.66
N MET A 232 0.81 -20.33 -4.77
CA MET A 232 1.92 -21.12 -5.37
C MET A 232 2.14 -20.77 -6.84
N THR A 233 1.07 -20.64 -7.61
CA THR A 233 1.15 -20.23 -9.02
C THR A 233 1.76 -18.82 -9.14
N SER A 234 1.31 -17.88 -8.31
CA SER A 234 1.82 -16.52 -8.27
C SER A 234 3.30 -16.45 -7.91
N LEU A 235 3.74 -17.24 -6.93
CA LEU A 235 5.15 -17.35 -6.56
C LEU A 235 6.02 -17.83 -7.73
N LYS A 236 5.62 -18.91 -8.41
CA LYS A 236 6.36 -19.43 -9.56
C LYS A 236 6.40 -18.44 -10.73
N ASN A 237 5.33 -17.70 -10.95
CA ASN A 237 5.27 -16.63 -11.96
C ASN A 237 6.21 -15.48 -11.60
N SER A 238 6.25 -15.07 -10.32
CA SER A 238 7.15 -14.02 -9.82
C SER A 238 8.63 -14.41 -10.02
N MET A 239 9.00 -15.65 -9.65
CA MET A 239 10.35 -16.17 -9.83
C MET A 239 10.75 -16.14 -11.31
N ARG A 240 9.88 -16.63 -12.20
CA ARG A 240 10.17 -16.65 -13.65
C ARG A 240 10.27 -15.26 -14.24
N TRP A 241 9.40 -14.35 -13.84
CA TRP A 241 9.39 -12.96 -14.33
C TRP A 241 10.65 -12.21 -13.91
N ASP A 242 11.10 -12.37 -12.67
CA ASP A 242 12.32 -11.73 -12.17
C ASP A 242 13.59 -12.22 -12.89
N GLU A 243 13.68 -13.53 -13.11
CA GLU A 243 14.75 -14.10 -13.92
C GLU A 243 14.73 -13.59 -15.37
N THR A 244 13.53 -13.44 -15.97
CA THR A 244 13.39 -13.06 -17.38
C THR A 244 13.65 -11.56 -17.58
N ARG A 245 13.07 -10.69 -16.73
CA ARG A 245 13.12 -9.24 -16.92
C ARG A 245 14.35 -8.59 -16.29
N PHE A 246 14.78 -9.07 -15.13
CA PHE A 246 15.90 -8.48 -14.39
C PHE A 246 17.15 -9.37 -14.35
N GLY A 247 17.04 -10.63 -14.76
CA GLY A 247 18.15 -11.58 -14.69
C GLY A 247 18.49 -12.01 -13.26
N LEU A 248 17.55 -11.92 -12.33
CA LEU A 248 17.74 -12.15 -10.91
C LEU A 248 17.19 -13.52 -10.50
N GLU A 249 18.08 -14.40 -10.03
CA GLU A 249 17.70 -15.72 -9.51
C GLU A 249 17.57 -15.68 -7.99
N TYR A 250 16.70 -16.55 -7.46
CA TYR A 250 16.60 -16.78 -6.02
C TYR A 250 17.87 -17.47 -5.49
N ASP A 251 18.31 -17.16 -4.31
CA ASP A 251 19.67 -17.45 -3.82
C ASP A 251 19.74 -18.51 -2.68
N LEU A 252 18.59 -18.94 -2.12
CA LEU A 252 18.51 -20.05 -1.16
C LEU A 252 17.98 -21.34 -1.81
N ASP A 253 18.03 -22.47 -1.09
CA ASP A 253 17.54 -23.76 -1.59
C ASP A 253 16.05 -23.98 -1.29
N ILE A 254 15.44 -23.15 -0.44
CA ILE A 254 14.04 -23.20 -0.07
C ILE A 254 13.46 -21.78 0.00
N PHE A 255 12.20 -21.64 -0.44
CA PHE A 255 11.40 -20.45 -0.24
C PHE A 255 10.11 -20.83 0.48
N MET A 256 9.85 -20.18 1.62
CA MET A 256 8.70 -20.47 2.46
C MET A 256 7.78 -19.26 2.57
N ILE A 257 6.47 -19.51 2.50
CA ILE A 257 5.41 -18.57 2.79
C ILE A 257 4.58 -19.13 3.95
N VAL A 258 4.32 -18.30 4.97
CA VAL A 258 3.40 -18.65 6.07
C VAL A 258 2.26 -17.66 6.10
N ALA A 259 1.02 -18.16 6.03
CA ALA A 259 -0.18 -17.35 6.15
C ALA A 259 -0.62 -17.28 7.63
N VAL A 260 -0.79 -16.07 8.16
CA VAL A 260 -1.26 -15.80 9.52
C VAL A 260 -2.45 -14.84 9.50
N ASP A 261 -3.40 -15.00 10.42
CA ASP A 261 -4.61 -14.15 10.45
C ASP A 261 -4.44 -12.88 11.31
N PHE A 262 -3.57 -12.91 12.33
CA PHE A 262 -3.26 -11.76 13.17
C PHE A 262 -1.95 -11.14 12.72
N PHE A 263 -2.05 -10.12 11.85
CA PHE A 263 -0.90 -9.46 11.26
C PHE A 263 -1.20 -7.98 10.99
N ASN A 264 -0.31 -7.10 11.44
CA ASN A 264 -0.49 -5.66 11.27
C ASN A 264 -0.34 -5.20 9.82
N MET A 265 0.46 -5.91 9.02
CA MET A 265 0.81 -5.58 7.63
C MET A 265 0.05 -6.46 6.62
N GLY A 266 0.33 -6.26 5.34
CA GLY A 266 -0.11 -7.14 4.26
C GLY A 266 0.74 -8.40 4.18
N ALA A 267 2.05 -8.22 4.15
CA ALA A 267 3.05 -9.28 4.19
C ALA A 267 4.40 -8.71 4.65
N MET A 268 5.42 -9.57 4.74
CA MET A 268 6.77 -9.23 5.14
C MET A 268 7.79 -10.13 4.44
N GLU A 269 8.80 -9.52 3.86
CA GLU A 269 9.84 -10.12 3.03
C GLU A 269 10.93 -10.89 3.78
N ASN A 270 10.76 -11.26 5.02
CA ASN A 270 11.78 -11.94 5.81
C ASN A 270 12.53 -13.00 5.00
N LYS A 271 13.85 -12.90 4.93
CA LYS A 271 14.71 -13.69 4.03
C LYS A 271 14.39 -15.19 4.10
N GLY A 272 13.89 -15.75 2.99
CA GLY A 272 13.58 -17.17 2.85
C GLY A 272 12.33 -17.65 3.58
N LEU A 273 11.73 -16.84 4.45
CA LEU A 273 10.52 -17.13 5.23
C LEU A 273 9.60 -15.91 5.26
N ASN A 274 8.87 -15.69 4.17
CA ASN A 274 7.92 -14.60 4.10
C ASN A 274 6.69 -14.91 4.96
N ILE A 275 6.26 -13.93 5.75
CA ILE A 275 5.04 -14.03 6.56
C ILE A 275 3.97 -13.13 5.94
N PHE A 276 2.82 -13.71 5.67
CA PHE A 276 1.71 -13.07 4.97
C PHE A 276 0.47 -13.00 5.86
N ASN A 277 -0.23 -11.89 5.81
CA ASN A 277 -1.63 -11.88 6.19
C ASN A 277 -2.38 -12.89 5.30
N SER A 278 -3.17 -13.77 5.91
CA SER A 278 -3.90 -14.84 5.20
C SER A 278 -4.75 -14.34 4.04
N LYS A 279 -5.20 -13.08 4.09
CA LYS A 279 -5.90 -12.36 3.03
C LYS A 279 -5.13 -12.36 1.69
N TYR A 280 -3.78 -12.38 1.73
CA TYR A 280 -2.93 -12.36 0.55
C TYR A 280 -2.32 -13.71 0.18
N VAL A 281 -2.89 -14.80 0.70
CA VAL A 281 -2.53 -16.18 0.36
C VAL A 281 -3.75 -17.00 -0.04
N LEU A 282 -4.87 -16.85 0.69
CA LEU A 282 -6.01 -17.74 0.63
C LEU A 282 -7.05 -17.27 -0.39
N ALA A 283 -7.24 -18.06 -1.45
CA ALA A 283 -8.26 -17.81 -2.46
C ALA A 283 -8.84 -19.09 -3.04
N LYS A 284 -10.16 -19.12 -3.17
CA LYS A 284 -10.92 -20.02 -4.05
C LYS A 284 -12.16 -19.28 -4.58
N PRO A 285 -12.76 -19.73 -5.70
CA PRO A 285 -13.81 -18.97 -6.38
C PRO A 285 -14.97 -18.54 -5.49
N GLU A 286 -15.35 -19.37 -4.51
CA GLU A 286 -16.48 -19.11 -3.63
C GLU A 286 -16.19 -18.08 -2.53
N THR A 287 -14.90 -17.81 -2.22
CA THR A 287 -14.49 -17.00 -1.07
C THR A 287 -13.69 -15.76 -1.45
N ALA A 288 -13.08 -15.73 -2.63
CA ALA A 288 -12.22 -14.67 -3.11
C ALA A 288 -12.76 -14.03 -4.40
N THR A 289 -12.68 -12.71 -4.47
CA THR A 289 -13.03 -11.94 -5.67
C THR A 289 -11.86 -11.92 -6.67
N ASP A 290 -12.13 -11.54 -7.93
CA ASP A 290 -11.07 -11.28 -8.91
C ASP A 290 -10.02 -10.31 -8.37
N THR A 291 -10.46 -9.27 -7.66
CA THR A 291 -9.55 -8.30 -6.99
C THR A 291 -8.68 -8.97 -5.92
N ASP A 292 -9.23 -9.91 -5.14
CA ASP A 292 -8.43 -10.68 -4.16
C ASP A 292 -7.37 -11.54 -4.86
N TYR A 293 -7.72 -12.20 -5.96
CA TYR A 293 -6.77 -12.99 -6.75
C TYR A 293 -5.62 -12.14 -7.31
N LEU A 294 -5.95 -10.98 -7.92
CA LEU A 294 -4.93 -10.05 -8.43
C LEU A 294 -4.09 -9.45 -7.31
N GLY A 295 -4.70 -9.15 -6.15
CA GLY A 295 -4.00 -8.68 -4.97
C GLY A 295 -3.03 -9.71 -4.40
N ILE A 296 -3.40 -10.99 -4.36
CA ILE A 296 -2.51 -12.10 -3.97
C ILE A 296 -1.30 -12.17 -4.91
N GLU A 297 -1.53 -12.16 -6.22
CA GLU A 297 -0.45 -12.19 -7.21
C GLU A 297 0.51 -11.01 -7.02
N GLY A 298 -0.02 -9.80 -6.88
CA GLY A 298 0.79 -8.60 -6.71
C GLY A 298 1.61 -8.60 -5.43
N VAL A 299 1.04 -8.96 -4.28
CA VAL A 299 1.75 -8.96 -2.98
C VAL A 299 2.76 -10.12 -2.91
N ILE A 300 2.47 -11.30 -3.44
CA ILE A 300 3.46 -12.38 -3.52
C ILE A 300 4.63 -11.96 -4.40
N GLY A 301 4.37 -11.28 -5.53
CA GLY A 301 5.41 -10.69 -6.36
C GLY A 301 6.25 -9.67 -5.58
N HIS A 302 5.60 -8.74 -4.87
CA HIS A 302 6.25 -7.72 -4.05
C HIS A 302 7.24 -8.35 -3.06
N GLU A 303 6.80 -9.29 -2.21
CA GLU A 303 7.65 -9.91 -1.20
C GLU A 303 8.77 -10.74 -1.81
N TYR A 304 8.48 -11.43 -2.92
CA TYR A 304 9.52 -12.17 -3.62
C TYR A 304 10.59 -11.23 -4.20
N PHE A 305 10.19 -10.09 -4.81
CA PHE A 305 11.13 -9.16 -5.42
C PHE A 305 12.01 -8.46 -4.40
N HIS A 306 11.58 -8.34 -3.17
CA HIS A 306 12.41 -7.88 -2.06
C HIS A 306 13.65 -8.73 -1.83
N ASN A 307 13.70 -9.99 -2.27
CA ASN A 307 14.90 -10.81 -2.11
C ASN A 307 16.17 -10.12 -2.61
N TRP A 308 16.06 -9.34 -3.70
CA TRP A 308 17.15 -8.51 -4.23
C TRP A 308 17.03 -7.04 -3.84
N THR A 309 15.84 -6.46 -3.91
CA THR A 309 15.59 -5.05 -3.59
C THR A 309 15.03 -4.88 -2.18
N GLY A 310 15.85 -5.22 -1.19
CA GLY A 310 15.52 -5.18 0.24
C GLY A 310 16.40 -6.09 1.08
N ASP A 311 16.52 -7.39 0.71
CA ASP A 311 17.29 -8.37 1.46
C ASP A 311 18.78 -8.36 1.07
N ARG A 312 19.09 -8.53 -0.22
CA ARG A 312 20.47 -8.54 -0.75
C ARG A 312 21.07 -7.14 -0.71
N VAL A 313 20.33 -6.13 -1.11
CA VAL A 313 20.69 -4.72 -0.90
C VAL A 313 19.62 -4.12 0.00
N THR A 314 20.01 -3.72 1.20
CA THR A 314 19.09 -3.17 2.21
C THR A 314 19.31 -1.67 2.44
N CYS A 315 18.50 -1.08 3.33
CA CYS A 315 18.58 0.34 3.68
C CYS A 315 19.68 0.59 4.70
N ARG A 316 20.43 1.69 4.54
CA ARG A 316 21.43 2.14 5.54
C ARG A 316 20.75 2.56 6.86
N ASP A 317 19.62 3.23 6.75
CA ASP A 317 18.82 3.72 7.87
C ASP A 317 17.35 3.80 7.43
N TRP A 318 16.42 3.92 8.37
CA TRP A 318 14.98 3.89 8.08
C TRP A 318 14.47 5.09 7.27
N PHE A 319 15.23 6.19 7.21
CA PHE A 319 14.88 7.30 6.31
C PHE A 319 15.00 6.90 4.83
N GLN A 320 15.77 5.87 4.51
CA GLN A 320 15.96 5.33 3.16
C GLN A 320 14.88 4.33 2.75
N LEU A 321 13.80 4.15 3.52
CA LEU A 321 12.79 3.09 3.33
C LEU A 321 12.29 2.98 1.88
N SER A 322 12.06 4.10 1.19
CA SER A 322 11.61 4.11 -0.22
C SER A 322 12.64 3.50 -1.18
N LEU A 323 13.92 3.37 -0.77
CA LEU A 323 14.94 2.68 -1.57
C LEU A 323 14.52 1.23 -1.86
N LYS A 324 13.99 0.52 -0.86
CA LYS A 324 13.48 -0.83 -1.06
C LYS A 324 12.01 -0.80 -1.48
N GLU A 325 11.15 -0.03 -0.82
CA GLU A 325 9.71 -0.08 -1.03
C GLU A 325 9.28 0.55 -2.36
N GLY A 326 9.74 1.76 -2.67
CA GLY A 326 9.39 2.41 -3.93
C GLY A 326 9.88 1.63 -5.15
N LEU A 327 11.08 1.06 -5.09
CA LEU A 327 11.62 0.23 -6.15
C LEU A 327 10.86 -1.09 -6.28
N THR A 328 10.52 -1.74 -5.17
CA THR A 328 9.81 -3.03 -5.19
C THR A 328 8.35 -2.87 -5.60
N VAL A 329 7.66 -1.79 -5.18
CA VAL A 329 6.30 -1.47 -5.68
C VAL A 329 6.33 -1.22 -7.19
N PHE A 330 7.31 -0.47 -7.72
CA PHE A 330 7.46 -0.33 -9.17
C PHE A 330 7.59 -1.70 -9.86
N ARG A 331 8.38 -2.61 -9.30
CA ARG A 331 8.58 -3.95 -9.86
C ARG A 331 7.31 -4.81 -9.79
N ASP A 332 6.56 -4.76 -8.68
CA ASP A 332 5.31 -5.51 -8.55
C ASP A 332 4.20 -4.95 -9.47
N GLN A 333 4.14 -3.63 -9.67
CA GLN A 333 3.23 -2.99 -10.63
C GLN A 333 3.54 -3.41 -12.06
N GLU A 334 4.83 -3.48 -12.45
CA GLU A 334 5.25 -3.96 -13.76
C GLU A 334 4.97 -5.47 -13.93
N PHE A 335 5.21 -6.27 -12.90
CA PHE A 335 4.85 -7.69 -12.88
C PHE A 335 3.34 -7.90 -13.09
N SER A 336 2.51 -7.25 -12.29
CA SER A 336 1.05 -7.34 -12.41
C SER A 336 0.54 -6.86 -13.78
N SER A 337 1.20 -5.84 -14.35
CA SER A 337 0.90 -5.35 -15.71
C SER A 337 1.21 -6.37 -16.79
N ASP A 338 2.32 -7.10 -16.66
CA ASP A 338 2.75 -8.14 -17.61
C ASP A 338 1.93 -9.43 -17.45
N MET A 339 1.43 -9.74 -16.24
CA MET A 339 0.58 -10.90 -15.99
C MET A 339 -0.89 -10.69 -16.37
N GLY A 340 -1.39 -9.46 -16.33
CA GLY A 340 -2.79 -9.13 -16.54
C GLY A 340 -3.01 -8.06 -17.62
N SER A 341 -3.71 -6.99 -17.25
CA SER A 341 -3.97 -5.84 -18.13
C SER A 341 -3.15 -4.63 -17.66
N ARG A 342 -2.19 -4.24 -18.46
CA ARG A 342 -1.36 -3.05 -18.19
C ARG A 342 -2.21 -1.77 -18.05
N ALA A 343 -3.24 -1.61 -18.88
CA ALA A 343 -4.11 -0.46 -18.84
C ALA A 343 -4.91 -0.40 -17.53
N VAL A 344 -5.52 -1.51 -17.13
CA VAL A 344 -6.34 -1.57 -15.89
C VAL A 344 -5.44 -1.40 -14.67
N LYS A 345 -4.30 -2.09 -14.63
CA LYS A 345 -3.35 -1.96 -13.51
C LYS A 345 -2.88 -0.51 -13.37
N ARG A 346 -2.50 0.15 -14.46
CA ARG A 346 -2.10 1.57 -14.43
C ARG A 346 -3.20 2.49 -13.91
N ILE A 347 -4.44 2.27 -14.35
CA ILE A 347 -5.60 3.03 -13.85
C ILE A 347 -5.77 2.85 -12.34
N ASP A 348 -5.68 1.62 -11.85
CA ASP A 348 -5.84 1.32 -10.42
C ASP A 348 -4.73 1.97 -9.58
N ASP A 349 -3.47 1.93 -10.04
CA ASP A 349 -2.34 2.60 -9.38
C ASP A 349 -2.54 4.13 -9.33
N VAL A 350 -2.99 4.73 -10.43
CA VAL A 350 -3.27 6.17 -10.48
C VAL A 350 -4.46 6.55 -9.60
N LYS A 351 -5.50 5.72 -9.51
CA LYS A 351 -6.61 5.93 -8.56
C LYS A 351 -6.10 5.97 -7.12
N LEU A 352 -5.21 5.05 -6.74
CA LEU A 352 -4.61 5.05 -5.40
C LEU A 352 -3.81 6.33 -5.15
N MET A 353 -2.99 6.76 -6.11
CA MET A 353 -2.26 8.02 -6.05
C MET A 353 -3.20 9.21 -5.85
N ARG A 354 -4.21 9.37 -6.70
CA ARG A 354 -5.15 10.51 -6.68
C ARG A 354 -6.06 10.50 -5.45
N THR A 355 -6.47 9.32 -4.96
CA THR A 355 -7.41 9.20 -3.84
C THR A 355 -6.70 9.33 -2.50
N VAL A 356 -5.60 8.61 -2.29
CA VAL A 356 -4.96 8.45 -0.97
C VAL A 356 -3.68 9.26 -0.88
N GLN A 357 -2.75 9.14 -1.83
CA GLN A 357 -1.44 9.78 -1.76
C GLN A 357 -1.53 11.30 -1.87
N PHE A 358 -2.33 11.84 -2.79
CA PHE A 358 -2.53 13.30 -2.88
C PHE A 358 -3.20 13.88 -1.63
N ALA A 359 -4.06 13.10 -0.97
CA ALA A 359 -4.66 13.48 0.30
C ALA A 359 -3.64 13.45 1.45
N GLU A 360 -2.67 12.53 1.44
CA GLU A 360 -1.56 12.48 2.39
C GLU A 360 -0.62 13.68 2.23
N ASP A 361 -0.23 14.00 1.00
CA ASP A 361 0.57 15.19 0.69
C ASP A 361 -0.09 16.52 1.14
N ALA A 362 -1.43 16.56 1.16
CA ALA A 362 -2.21 17.70 1.61
C ALA A 362 -2.54 17.66 3.12
N SER A 363 -2.04 16.70 3.87
CA SER A 363 -2.30 16.48 5.29
C SER A 363 -1.18 17.03 6.18
N PRO A 364 -1.39 17.11 7.51
CA PRO A 364 -0.33 17.41 8.46
C PRO A 364 0.83 16.40 8.49
N MET A 365 0.61 15.20 7.95
CA MET A 365 1.64 14.16 7.82
C MET A 365 2.39 14.20 6.49
N SER A 366 2.24 15.26 5.69
CA SER A 366 3.01 15.43 4.46
C SER A 366 4.52 15.29 4.71
N HIS A 367 5.20 14.50 3.88
CA HIS A 367 6.63 14.24 3.96
C HIS A 367 7.18 13.84 2.58
N PRO A 368 8.49 13.99 2.34
CA PRO A 368 9.12 13.46 1.14
C PRO A 368 9.09 11.92 1.13
N ILE A 369 9.32 11.30 -0.03
CA ILE A 369 9.49 9.84 -0.10
C ILE A 369 10.71 9.37 0.73
N ARG A 370 11.69 10.25 0.96
CA ARG A 370 12.76 10.09 1.94
C ARG A 370 12.57 11.13 3.04
N PRO A 371 11.87 10.79 4.14
CA PRO A 371 11.59 11.74 5.22
C PRO A 371 12.87 12.31 5.83
N ASP A 372 12.83 13.54 6.33
CA ASP A 372 13.95 14.16 7.05
C ASP A 372 13.82 14.03 8.57
N GLN A 373 12.60 13.78 9.07
CA GLN A 373 12.30 13.71 10.49
C GLN A 373 11.21 12.68 10.77
N VAL A 374 11.38 11.88 11.81
CA VAL A 374 10.39 10.92 12.31
C VAL A 374 10.39 10.91 13.83
N ILE A 375 9.23 10.67 14.46
CA ILE A 375 9.11 10.33 15.87
C ILE A 375 8.95 8.82 16.00
N GLU A 376 7.97 8.25 15.30
CA GLU A 376 7.70 6.81 15.25
C GLU A 376 7.83 6.30 13.82
N MET A 377 8.76 5.36 13.58
CA MET A 377 9.06 4.88 12.23
C MET A 377 7.87 4.17 11.59
N ASN A 378 7.07 3.45 12.35
CA ASN A 378 5.89 2.75 11.86
C ASN A 378 4.86 3.69 11.19
N ASN A 379 4.85 4.98 11.54
CA ASN A 379 4.00 5.99 10.90
C ASN A 379 4.42 6.35 9.46
N PHE A 380 5.62 5.93 9.02
CA PHE A 380 6.18 6.28 7.71
C PHE A 380 6.14 5.14 6.69
N TYR A 381 5.47 4.06 7.00
CA TYR A 381 5.04 3.04 6.03
C TYR A 381 3.78 3.54 5.33
N THR A 382 3.96 4.51 4.45
CA THR A 382 2.92 5.38 3.88
C THR A 382 2.79 5.21 2.37
N VAL A 383 1.65 5.57 1.82
CA VAL A 383 1.47 5.63 0.35
C VAL A 383 2.43 6.61 -0.32
N THR A 384 2.98 7.58 0.39
CA THR A 384 4.03 8.45 -0.12
C THR A 384 5.34 7.67 -0.31
N VAL A 385 5.79 6.94 0.69
CA VAL A 385 7.05 6.16 0.63
C VAL A 385 6.94 5.02 -0.40
N TYR A 386 5.79 4.34 -0.47
CA TYR A 386 5.52 3.18 -1.33
C TYR A 386 5.12 3.62 -2.74
N GLU A 387 3.96 4.22 -2.89
CA GLU A 387 3.33 4.46 -4.19
C GLU A 387 3.95 5.68 -4.91
N LYS A 388 4.10 6.81 -4.22
CA LYS A 388 4.84 7.94 -4.80
C LYS A 388 6.32 7.57 -5.02
N GLY A 389 6.91 6.76 -4.15
CA GLY A 389 8.22 6.16 -4.35
C GLY A 389 8.29 5.40 -5.68
N ALA A 390 7.31 4.53 -5.96
CA ALA A 390 7.20 3.80 -7.21
C ALA A 390 7.00 4.73 -8.43
N GLU A 391 6.20 5.79 -8.28
CA GLU A 391 6.04 6.80 -9.35
C GLU A 391 7.35 7.53 -9.65
N VAL A 392 8.20 7.79 -8.65
CA VAL A 392 9.53 8.38 -8.86
C VAL A 392 10.42 7.40 -9.64
N ILE A 393 10.41 6.12 -9.32
CA ILE A 393 11.12 5.09 -10.11
C ILE A 393 10.57 5.01 -11.53
N ARG A 394 9.26 5.06 -11.70
CA ARG A 394 8.60 5.05 -13.02
C ARG A 394 8.97 6.26 -13.87
N MET A 395 9.03 7.46 -13.30
CA MET A 395 9.53 8.66 -14.00
C MET A 395 10.97 8.48 -14.43
N MET A 396 11.81 7.89 -13.57
CA MET A 396 13.21 7.60 -13.92
C MET A 396 13.29 6.60 -15.09
N HIS A 397 12.50 5.54 -15.04
CA HIS A 397 12.37 4.57 -16.14
C HIS A 397 11.92 5.26 -17.45
N THR A 398 10.94 6.17 -17.37
CA THR A 398 10.46 6.95 -18.53
C THR A 398 11.57 7.83 -19.11
N LEU A 399 12.38 8.46 -18.26
CA LEU A 399 13.49 9.33 -18.71
C LEU A 399 14.66 8.55 -19.31
N LEU A 400 14.98 7.38 -18.76
CA LEU A 400 16.12 6.57 -19.17
C LEU A 400 15.78 5.61 -20.34
N GLY A 401 14.55 5.12 -20.38
CA GLY A 401 14.13 3.98 -21.20
C GLY A 401 14.59 2.64 -20.63
N GLU A 402 13.96 1.55 -21.07
CA GLU A 402 14.15 0.20 -20.50
C GLU A 402 15.61 -0.23 -20.48
N ASP A 403 16.35 -0.15 -21.62
CA ASP A 403 17.72 -0.65 -21.71
C ASP A 403 18.69 0.02 -20.74
N LYS A 404 18.60 1.36 -20.60
CA LYS A 404 19.44 2.12 -19.69
C LYS A 404 19.02 1.94 -18.22
N PHE A 405 17.73 1.78 -17.98
CA PHE A 405 17.23 1.46 -16.63
C PHE A 405 17.74 0.08 -16.18
N GLN A 406 17.68 -0.94 -17.03
CA GLN A 406 18.23 -2.26 -16.73
C GLN A 406 19.75 -2.24 -16.51
N ALA A 407 20.49 -1.45 -17.30
CA ALA A 407 21.92 -1.24 -17.07
C ALA A 407 22.20 -0.58 -15.70
N GLY A 408 21.35 0.37 -15.30
CA GLY A 408 21.40 1.01 -13.99
C GLY A 408 21.12 0.02 -12.86
N MET A 409 20.09 -0.81 -12.99
CA MET A 409 19.77 -1.87 -12.03
C MET A 409 20.94 -2.84 -11.84
N LYS A 410 21.53 -3.31 -12.93
CA LYS A 410 22.70 -4.17 -12.89
C LYS A 410 23.87 -3.51 -12.14
N LEU A 411 24.18 -2.27 -12.46
CA LEU A 411 25.26 -1.51 -11.81
C LEU A 411 24.97 -1.29 -10.30
N TYR A 412 23.72 -1.06 -9.93
CA TYR A 412 23.29 -0.94 -8.54
C TYR A 412 23.57 -2.22 -7.74
N PHE A 413 23.22 -3.40 -8.26
CA PHE A 413 23.53 -4.67 -7.62
C PHE A 413 25.03 -4.96 -7.60
N GLU A 414 25.77 -4.69 -8.70
CA GLU A 414 27.22 -4.87 -8.72
C GLU A 414 27.95 -4.05 -7.66
N ARG A 415 27.43 -2.87 -7.32
CA ARG A 415 28.03 -1.97 -6.32
C ARG A 415 27.65 -2.29 -4.89
N HIS A 416 26.42 -2.75 -4.67
CA HIS A 416 25.80 -2.74 -3.34
C HIS A 416 25.32 -4.10 -2.84
N ASP A 417 25.48 -5.19 -3.61
CA ASP A 417 25.11 -6.52 -3.16
C ASP A 417 25.77 -6.88 -1.82
N GLY A 418 24.97 -7.37 -0.88
CA GLY A 418 25.40 -7.72 0.49
C GLY A 418 25.70 -6.50 1.38
N SER A 419 25.19 -5.33 1.03
CA SER A 419 25.41 -4.10 1.81
C SER A 419 24.14 -3.30 2.05
N ALA A 420 24.24 -2.30 2.92
CA ALA A 420 23.20 -1.30 3.19
C ALA A 420 23.48 -0.03 2.36
N ALA A 421 22.50 0.41 1.60
CA ALA A 421 22.61 1.51 0.65
C ALA A 421 21.64 2.67 0.95
N THR A 422 21.78 3.76 0.22
CA THR A 422 20.93 4.94 0.28
C THR A 422 20.19 5.19 -1.04
N CYS A 423 19.16 6.01 -0.99
CA CYS A 423 18.48 6.48 -2.21
C CYS A 423 19.45 7.19 -3.17
N ASP A 424 20.44 7.93 -2.65
CA ASP A 424 21.43 8.60 -3.47
C ASP A 424 22.36 7.60 -4.19
N ASP A 425 22.69 6.45 -3.58
CA ASP A 425 23.47 5.38 -4.20
C ASP A 425 22.73 4.76 -5.40
N PHE A 426 21.42 4.57 -5.27
CA PHE A 426 20.58 4.09 -6.36
C PHE A 426 20.55 5.07 -7.53
N VAL A 427 20.29 6.36 -7.26
CA VAL A 427 20.27 7.41 -8.30
C VAL A 427 21.63 7.55 -8.98
N ALA A 428 22.72 7.42 -8.22
CA ALA A 428 24.08 7.47 -8.77
C ALA A 428 24.35 6.31 -9.75
N ALA A 429 23.89 5.10 -9.42
CA ALA A 429 24.02 3.94 -10.31
C ALA A 429 23.23 4.15 -11.61
N MET A 430 22.00 4.70 -11.53
CA MET A 430 21.17 5.03 -12.69
C MET A 430 21.80 6.12 -13.56
N GLN A 431 22.32 7.18 -12.96
CA GLN A 431 23.02 8.26 -13.65
C GLN A 431 24.27 7.77 -14.38
N ASP A 432 25.13 7.01 -13.68
CA ASP A 432 26.39 6.52 -14.22
C ASP A 432 26.20 5.54 -15.37
N ALA A 433 25.21 4.65 -15.26
CA ALA A 433 24.92 3.67 -16.31
C ALA A 433 24.27 4.30 -17.56
N SER A 434 23.42 5.31 -17.35
CA SER A 434 22.65 5.94 -18.43
C SER A 434 23.39 7.11 -19.12
N GLY A 435 24.29 7.78 -18.41
CA GLY A 435 24.92 9.03 -18.83
C GLY A 435 23.95 10.22 -18.78
N ILE A 436 22.78 10.09 -18.15
CA ILE A 436 21.76 11.15 -18.03
C ILE A 436 21.96 11.84 -16.67
N ASP A 437 22.04 13.17 -16.66
CA ASP A 437 22.13 13.96 -15.42
C ASP A 437 20.80 13.91 -14.64
N LEU A 438 20.80 13.29 -13.46
CA LEU A 438 19.69 13.17 -12.54
C LEU A 438 19.81 14.11 -11.33
N THR A 439 20.71 15.08 -11.35
CA THR A 439 20.96 15.99 -10.21
C THR A 439 19.69 16.72 -9.77
N GLN A 440 18.95 17.34 -10.70
CA GLN A 440 17.67 17.99 -10.38
C GLN A 440 16.59 16.97 -10.04
N PHE A 441 16.61 15.80 -10.67
CA PHE A 441 15.65 14.74 -10.41
C PHE A 441 15.67 14.26 -8.95
N LYS A 442 16.82 14.32 -8.28
CA LYS A 442 16.93 13.96 -6.85
C LYS A 442 16.01 14.76 -5.92
N LEU A 443 15.54 15.93 -6.35
CA LEU A 443 14.57 16.71 -5.57
C LEU A 443 13.27 15.94 -5.28
N TRP A 444 12.89 14.97 -6.12
CA TRP A 444 11.75 14.09 -5.86
C TRP A 444 11.90 13.28 -4.57
N TYR A 445 13.13 12.97 -4.14
CA TYR A 445 13.40 12.26 -2.90
C TYR A 445 13.35 13.14 -1.65
N SER A 446 13.56 14.45 -1.80
CA SER A 446 13.73 15.37 -0.67
C SER A 446 12.65 16.45 -0.57
N GLN A 447 11.78 16.60 -1.57
CA GLN A 447 10.71 17.59 -1.57
C GLN A 447 9.36 16.92 -1.40
N SER A 448 8.60 17.36 -0.38
CA SER A 448 7.22 16.93 -0.09
C SER A 448 6.20 17.71 -0.91
N GLY A 449 4.97 17.22 -0.92
CA GLY A 449 3.83 17.83 -1.58
C GLY A 449 3.64 17.40 -3.02
N THR A 450 2.45 17.66 -3.55
CA THR A 450 2.07 17.32 -4.93
C THR A 450 2.28 18.53 -5.83
N PRO A 451 3.12 18.45 -6.89
CA PRO A 451 3.26 19.53 -7.85
C PRO A 451 1.97 19.79 -8.62
N GLU A 452 1.72 21.04 -8.95
CA GLU A 452 0.60 21.51 -9.74
C GLU A 452 1.13 22.07 -11.06
N LEU A 453 0.64 21.58 -12.19
CA LEU A 453 0.95 22.07 -13.52
C LEU A 453 -0.21 22.91 -14.05
N THR A 454 0.08 24.14 -14.47
CA THR A 454 -0.84 24.96 -15.24
C THR A 454 -0.35 25.03 -16.67
N VAL A 455 -1.17 24.55 -17.60
CA VAL A 455 -0.83 24.49 -19.02
C VAL A 455 -1.71 25.44 -19.81
N THR A 456 -1.09 26.20 -20.68
CA THR A 456 -1.78 27.05 -21.66
C THR A 456 -1.17 26.84 -23.05
N ASP A 457 -1.97 27.05 -24.08
CA ASP A 457 -1.54 26.88 -25.47
C ASP A 457 -1.81 28.09 -26.34
N SER A 458 -1.10 28.15 -27.46
CA SER A 458 -1.41 29.08 -28.55
C SER A 458 -1.07 28.47 -29.91
N TYR A 459 -1.84 28.83 -30.93
CA TYR A 459 -1.64 28.35 -32.28
C TYR A 459 -1.49 29.54 -33.27
N ASP A 460 -0.40 29.53 -34.03
CA ASP A 460 -0.15 30.50 -35.13
C ASP A 460 -0.40 29.82 -36.48
N PRO A 461 -1.57 30.07 -37.12
CA PRO A 461 -1.89 29.47 -38.42
C PRO A 461 -1.02 29.94 -39.56
N LYS A 462 -0.34 31.12 -39.45
CA LYS A 462 0.51 31.64 -40.51
C LYS A 462 1.84 30.89 -40.57
N ASN A 463 2.40 30.62 -39.41
CA ASN A 463 3.66 29.91 -39.26
C ASN A 463 3.45 28.39 -39.06
N GLN A 464 2.19 27.92 -39.00
CA GLN A 464 1.82 26.51 -38.66
C GLN A 464 2.55 26.05 -37.40
N GLN A 465 2.53 26.90 -36.37
CA GLN A 465 3.29 26.69 -35.14
C GLN A 465 2.32 26.60 -33.96
N TYR A 466 2.48 25.55 -33.17
CA TYR A 466 1.77 25.37 -31.90
C TYR A 466 2.74 25.51 -30.72
N THR A 467 2.38 26.34 -29.76
CA THR A 467 3.20 26.61 -28.56
C THR A 467 2.46 26.17 -27.31
N LEU A 468 3.11 25.32 -26.54
CA LEU A 468 2.65 24.87 -25.23
C LEU A 468 3.45 25.60 -24.15
N THR A 469 2.78 26.25 -23.21
CA THR A 469 3.41 26.90 -22.05
C THR A 469 3.01 26.14 -20.80
N VAL A 470 4.00 25.66 -20.06
CA VAL A 470 3.78 24.89 -18.83
C VAL A 470 4.42 25.64 -17.66
N GLU A 471 3.63 25.87 -16.62
CA GLU A 471 4.07 26.40 -15.33
C GLU A 471 3.94 25.32 -14.27
N GLN A 472 4.99 25.11 -13.46
CA GLN A 472 4.96 24.20 -12.32
C GLN A 472 5.04 24.95 -11.01
N HIS A 473 4.23 24.53 -10.04
CA HIS A 473 4.22 25.06 -8.68
C HIS A 473 3.96 23.92 -7.70
N THR A 474 4.77 23.80 -6.65
CA THR A 474 4.48 22.88 -5.55
C THR A 474 4.04 23.70 -4.34
N PRO A 475 2.82 23.54 -3.83
CA PRO A 475 2.35 24.26 -2.65
C PRO A 475 3.23 24.01 -1.43
N ALA A 476 3.34 25.01 -0.55
CA ALA A 476 4.00 24.83 0.75
C ALA A 476 3.30 23.75 1.56
N THR A 477 4.08 22.90 2.22
CA THR A 477 3.61 21.87 3.15
C THR A 477 4.06 22.21 4.58
N GLN A 478 3.50 21.52 5.58
CA GLN A 478 3.83 21.81 6.96
C GLN A 478 5.31 21.58 7.29
N ASP A 479 5.91 20.57 6.67
CA ASP A 479 7.32 20.22 6.82
C ASP A 479 8.25 21.10 5.98
N GLN A 480 7.77 21.66 4.86
CA GLN A 480 8.59 22.43 3.91
C GLN A 480 7.84 23.64 3.35
N ALA A 481 8.20 24.83 3.80
CA ALA A 481 7.61 26.09 3.35
C ALA A 481 8.12 26.54 1.98
N LYS A 482 9.32 26.15 1.56
CA LYS A 482 9.95 26.54 0.30
C LYS A 482 10.09 25.34 -0.63
N LYS A 483 9.71 25.51 -1.88
CA LYS A 483 9.76 24.51 -2.93
C LYS A 483 10.60 24.97 -4.12
N GLN A 484 11.20 24.00 -4.79
CA GLN A 484 12.00 24.21 -6.00
C GLN A 484 11.29 23.60 -7.21
N ALA A 485 11.67 24.04 -8.41
CA ALA A 485 11.22 23.41 -9.64
C ALA A 485 11.78 21.99 -9.75
N LEU A 486 10.89 21.03 -10.02
CA LEU A 486 11.25 19.62 -10.21
C LEU A 486 11.56 19.33 -11.68
N HIS A 487 12.32 18.27 -11.94
CA HIS A 487 12.42 17.69 -13.27
C HIS A 487 11.23 16.76 -13.48
N ILE A 488 10.28 17.17 -14.31
CA ILE A 488 9.02 16.47 -14.57
C ILE A 488 9.00 15.96 -16.00
N PRO A 489 8.95 14.63 -16.24
CA PRO A 489 8.70 14.09 -17.57
C PRO A 489 7.22 14.27 -17.93
N LEU A 490 6.93 15.11 -18.90
CA LEU A 490 5.58 15.39 -19.38
C LEU A 490 5.35 14.67 -20.71
N ASP A 491 4.68 13.53 -20.68
CA ASP A 491 4.32 12.80 -21.90
C ASP A 491 3.09 13.41 -22.54
N ILE A 492 3.19 13.75 -23.84
CA ILE A 492 2.13 14.38 -24.60
C ILE A 492 1.88 13.70 -25.94
N GLU A 493 0.71 13.93 -26.49
CA GLU A 493 0.38 13.60 -27.88
C GLU A 493 -0.53 14.67 -28.48
N LEU A 494 -0.27 15.05 -29.73
CA LEU A 494 -1.09 16.00 -30.45
C LEU A 494 -1.89 15.30 -31.57
N TYR A 495 -3.17 15.66 -31.72
CA TYR A 495 -4.07 15.10 -32.70
C TYR A 495 -4.63 16.16 -33.65
N GLN A 496 -4.80 15.76 -34.91
CA GLN A 496 -5.70 16.45 -35.81
C GLN A 496 -7.15 16.12 -35.47
N HIS A 497 -8.09 16.98 -35.86
CA HIS A 497 -9.53 16.75 -35.63
C HIS A 497 -10.07 15.50 -36.32
N ASN A 498 -9.35 14.93 -37.29
CA ASN A 498 -9.68 13.66 -37.95
C ASN A 498 -9.18 12.39 -37.20
N GLY A 499 -8.53 12.57 -36.04
CA GLY A 499 -7.99 11.47 -35.20
C GLY A 499 -6.54 11.10 -35.52
N GLN A 500 -5.89 11.73 -36.49
CA GLN A 500 -4.49 11.43 -36.85
C GLN A 500 -3.53 12.09 -35.85
N VAL A 501 -2.53 11.32 -35.40
CA VAL A 501 -1.45 11.80 -34.55
C VAL A 501 -0.51 12.72 -35.35
N ILE A 502 -0.17 13.87 -34.77
CA ILE A 502 0.78 14.82 -35.31
C ILE A 502 2.19 14.46 -34.85
N THR A 503 3.11 14.33 -35.81
CA THR A 503 4.54 14.12 -35.50
C THR A 503 5.10 15.40 -34.88
N LEU A 504 5.68 15.29 -33.67
CA LEU A 504 6.28 16.41 -32.97
C LEU A 504 7.63 16.78 -33.59
N GLN A 505 7.81 18.04 -33.99
CA GLN A 505 9.07 18.53 -34.53
C GLN A 505 9.24 20.03 -34.29
N TYR A 506 10.50 20.48 -34.22
CA TYR A 506 10.86 21.89 -34.09
C TYR A 506 12.15 22.18 -34.85
N GLN A 507 12.15 23.24 -35.66
CA GLN A 507 13.29 23.64 -36.51
C GLN A 507 13.83 22.51 -37.43
N GLY A 508 12.93 21.64 -37.90
CA GLY A 508 13.25 20.51 -38.76
C GLY A 508 13.76 19.25 -38.05
N GLU A 509 13.90 19.28 -36.72
CA GLU A 509 14.30 18.14 -35.93
C GLU A 509 13.09 17.51 -35.20
N PRO A 510 13.02 16.19 -35.13
CA PRO A 510 11.97 15.51 -34.34
C PRO A 510 12.13 15.77 -32.84
N ILE A 511 10.99 15.98 -32.16
CA ILE A 511 10.93 16.15 -30.72
C ILE A 511 10.36 14.84 -30.11
N HIS A 512 10.98 14.38 -29.03
CA HIS A 512 10.46 13.26 -28.28
C HIS A 512 9.12 13.63 -27.62
N HIS A 513 8.15 12.70 -27.56
CA HIS A 513 6.84 12.94 -26.96
C HIS A 513 6.90 13.20 -25.44
N VAL A 514 7.93 12.70 -24.74
CA VAL A 514 8.20 13.01 -23.34
C VAL A 514 9.03 14.29 -23.25
N LEU A 515 8.38 15.38 -22.83
CA LEU A 515 9.00 16.69 -22.67
C LEU A 515 9.68 16.79 -21.29
N ASN A 516 10.88 17.36 -21.23
CA ASN A 516 11.60 17.58 -19.98
C ASN A 516 11.24 18.96 -19.41
N LEU A 517 10.31 19.02 -18.46
CA LEU A 517 9.99 20.24 -17.73
C LEU A 517 10.94 20.39 -16.54
N THR A 518 11.84 21.38 -16.61
CA THR A 518 12.90 21.60 -15.62
C THR A 518 12.87 23.00 -15.00
N GLN A 519 12.09 23.92 -15.61
CA GLN A 519 11.99 25.31 -15.17
C GLN A 519 10.63 25.56 -14.48
N PRO A 520 10.52 26.60 -13.64
CA PRO A 520 9.22 27.00 -13.07
C PRO A 520 8.18 27.35 -14.15
N LYS A 521 8.64 27.88 -15.29
CA LYS A 521 7.84 28.14 -16.48
C LYS A 521 8.68 27.83 -17.71
N GLN A 522 8.14 27.04 -18.63
CA GLN A 522 8.84 26.61 -19.83
C GLN A 522 7.89 26.54 -21.01
N GLN A 523 8.40 26.88 -22.20
CA GLN A 523 7.66 26.79 -23.46
C GLN A 523 8.22 25.69 -24.35
N PHE A 524 7.33 24.96 -24.99
CA PHE A 524 7.63 23.96 -26.00
C PHE A 524 6.93 24.38 -27.30
N ILE A 525 7.67 24.42 -28.40
CA ILE A 525 7.20 24.90 -29.69
C ILE A 525 7.22 23.71 -30.67
N PHE A 526 6.16 23.60 -31.47
CA PHE A 526 6.00 22.55 -32.46
C PHE A 526 5.69 23.16 -33.81
N ASP A 527 6.49 22.81 -34.82
CA ASP A 527 6.35 23.28 -36.20
C ASP A 527 5.51 22.32 -37.04
N HIS A 528 5.07 22.76 -38.18
CA HIS A 528 4.29 22.03 -39.19
C HIS A 528 2.95 21.49 -38.63
N VAL A 529 2.35 22.23 -37.72
CA VAL A 529 1.01 21.95 -37.20
C VAL A 529 0.00 22.68 -38.08
N ASN A 530 -0.75 21.95 -38.92
CA ASN A 530 -1.60 22.52 -39.95
C ASN A 530 -2.91 23.13 -39.42
N GLU A 531 -3.37 22.70 -38.24
CA GLU A 531 -4.57 23.21 -37.58
C GLU A 531 -4.34 23.26 -36.07
N LYS A 532 -5.16 23.99 -35.32
CA LYS A 532 -5.06 23.93 -33.86
C LYS A 532 -5.28 22.47 -33.40
N PRO A 533 -4.30 21.81 -32.73
CA PRO A 533 -4.43 20.43 -32.40
C PRO A 533 -5.29 20.21 -31.15
N ILE A 534 -5.81 18.98 -30.97
CA ILE A 534 -6.29 18.48 -29.69
C ILE A 534 -5.10 17.84 -29.01
N ILE A 535 -4.86 18.17 -27.74
CA ILE A 535 -3.70 17.69 -26.99
C ILE A 535 -4.12 16.67 -25.91
N SER A 536 -3.38 15.55 -25.81
CA SER A 536 -3.39 14.64 -24.66
C SER A 536 -2.19 14.95 -23.79
N LEU A 537 -2.41 15.29 -22.53
CA LEU A 537 -1.38 15.65 -21.54
C LEU A 537 -1.26 14.54 -20.48
N LEU A 538 -0.03 14.32 -19.95
CA LEU A 538 0.26 13.32 -18.92
C LEU A 538 -0.16 11.88 -19.31
N ARG A 539 0.18 11.47 -20.53
CA ARG A 539 -0.09 10.10 -20.99
C ARG A 539 0.51 9.09 -20.00
N ASP A 540 -0.20 8.01 -19.72
CA ASP A 540 0.13 7.03 -18.69
C ASP A 540 0.43 7.62 -17.31
N PHE A 541 -0.09 8.81 -17.02
CA PHE A 541 0.23 9.51 -15.78
C PHE A 541 1.75 9.65 -15.58
N SER A 542 2.41 10.22 -16.58
CA SER A 542 3.87 10.29 -16.70
C SER A 542 4.59 10.97 -15.53
N ALA A 543 3.86 11.66 -14.66
CA ALA A 543 4.34 12.21 -13.39
C ALA A 543 3.19 12.35 -12.37
N PRO A 544 3.45 12.17 -11.06
CA PRO A 544 2.45 12.29 -10.01
C PRO A 544 2.18 13.77 -9.67
N VAL A 545 1.43 14.43 -10.55
CA VAL A 545 1.13 15.87 -10.49
C VAL A 545 -0.36 16.12 -10.67
N LYS A 546 -0.82 17.29 -10.23
CA LYS A 546 -2.14 17.82 -10.57
C LYS A 546 -2.03 18.67 -11.82
N LEU A 547 -2.93 18.44 -12.78
CA LEU A 547 -2.95 19.14 -14.05
C LEU A 547 -4.13 20.11 -14.12
N THR A 548 -3.87 21.33 -14.55
CA THR A 548 -4.87 22.34 -14.95
C THR A 548 -4.64 22.74 -16.39
N TYR A 549 -5.59 22.42 -17.24
CA TYR A 549 -5.68 22.85 -18.64
C TYR A 549 -7.16 23.04 -18.99
N ASP A 550 -7.46 24.06 -19.78
CA ASP A 550 -8.85 24.44 -20.13
C ASP A 550 -9.39 23.60 -21.31
N TYR A 551 -9.53 22.29 -21.04
CA TYR A 551 -10.18 21.39 -21.99
C TYR A 551 -11.63 21.79 -22.23
N GLN A 552 -12.04 21.88 -23.48
CA GLN A 552 -13.45 21.94 -23.82
C GLN A 552 -14.05 20.54 -23.78
N ASP A 553 -15.39 20.45 -23.66
CA ASP A 553 -16.06 19.14 -23.61
C ASP A 553 -15.79 18.33 -24.88
N ASP A 554 -15.79 19.00 -26.05
CA ASP A 554 -15.51 18.34 -27.34
C ASP A 554 -14.10 17.76 -27.41
N ASP A 555 -13.09 18.41 -26.76
CA ASP A 555 -11.72 17.91 -26.71
C ASP A 555 -11.65 16.63 -25.86
N LEU A 556 -12.30 16.63 -24.70
CA LEU A 556 -12.34 15.47 -23.81
C LEU A 556 -13.13 14.31 -24.42
N ILE A 557 -14.26 14.58 -25.06
CA ILE A 557 -15.06 13.59 -25.80
C ILE A 557 -14.23 13.00 -26.94
N PHE A 558 -13.49 13.83 -27.67
CA PHE A 558 -12.57 13.37 -28.70
C PHE A 558 -11.49 12.43 -28.13
N LEU A 559 -10.84 12.79 -27.02
CA LEU A 559 -9.81 11.97 -26.38
C LEU A 559 -10.39 10.65 -25.84
N MET A 560 -11.60 10.64 -25.31
CA MET A 560 -12.31 9.41 -24.90
C MET A 560 -12.49 8.41 -26.04
N GLN A 561 -12.51 8.88 -27.30
CA GLN A 561 -12.80 8.05 -28.48
C GLN A 561 -11.56 7.77 -29.32
N HIS A 562 -10.59 8.67 -29.37
CA HIS A 562 -9.49 8.66 -30.35
C HIS A 562 -8.08 8.64 -29.77
N ALA A 563 -7.89 8.82 -28.44
CA ALA A 563 -6.56 8.72 -27.86
C ALA A 563 -5.90 7.37 -28.18
N THR A 564 -4.60 7.34 -28.41
CA THR A 564 -3.87 6.11 -28.72
C THR A 564 -3.51 5.31 -27.46
N ASN A 565 -3.54 5.97 -26.31
CA ASN A 565 -3.19 5.42 -25.03
C ASN A 565 -4.44 5.10 -24.21
N ALA A 566 -4.55 3.87 -23.69
CA ALA A 566 -5.71 3.41 -22.93
C ALA A 566 -5.97 4.22 -21.64
N PHE A 567 -4.90 4.65 -20.95
CA PHE A 567 -5.05 5.51 -19.78
C PHE A 567 -5.65 6.88 -20.17
N SER A 568 -5.27 7.44 -21.32
CA SER A 568 -5.80 8.72 -21.80
C SER A 568 -7.29 8.69 -22.11
N HIS A 569 -7.83 7.56 -22.58
CA HIS A 569 -9.28 7.36 -22.72
C HIS A 569 -9.99 7.49 -21.37
N TYR A 570 -9.48 6.76 -20.37
CA TYR A 570 -9.99 6.80 -19.01
C TYR A 570 -9.87 8.20 -18.40
N ASP A 571 -8.69 8.82 -18.50
CA ASP A 571 -8.41 10.09 -17.86
C ASP A 571 -9.26 11.25 -18.44
N ALA A 572 -9.48 11.27 -19.76
CA ALA A 572 -10.38 12.22 -20.40
C ALA A 572 -11.83 12.09 -19.86
N ALA A 573 -12.33 10.87 -19.69
CA ALA A 573 -13.65 10.62 -19.12
C ALA A 573 -13.74 11.11 -17.67
N GLN A 574 -12.71 10.84 -16.85
CA GLN A 574 -12.68 11.29 -15.46
C GLN A 574 -12.56 12.82 -15.34
N MET A 575 -11.79 13.47 -16.21
CA MET A 575 -11.71 14.95 -16.28
C MET A 575 -13.08 15.55 -16.63
N LEU A 576 -13.79 14.96 -17.59
CA LEU A 576 -15.14 15.39 -17.98
C LEU A 576 -16.13 15.25 -16.82
N LEU A 577 -16.13 14.12 -16.13
CA LEU A 577 -16.95 13.91 -14.93
C LEU A 577 -16.58 14.89 -13.82
N ALA A 578 -15.30 15.10 -13.54
CA ALA A 578 -14.82 16.03 -12.52
C ALA A 578 -15.27 17.48 -12.79
N LYS A 579 -15.31 17.90 -14.04
CA LYS A 579 -15.84 19.21 -14.45
C LYS A 579 -17.30 19.37 -14.01
N TYR A 580 -18.14 18.38 -14.33
CA TYR A 580 -19.56 18.41 -13.97
C TYR A 580 -19.83 18.17 -12.50
N VAL A 581 -18.97 17.43 -11.79
CA VAL A 581 -19.03 17.33 -10.32
C VAL A 581 -18.78 18.69 -9.69
N ARG A 582 -17.72 19.42 -10.09
CA ARG A 582 -17.44 20.77 -9.55
C ARG A 582 -18.61 21.72 -9.79
N LEU A 583 -19.14 21.75 -11.02
CA LEU A 583 -20.30 22.57 -11.38
C LEU A 583 -21.51 22.24 -10.50
N ASN A 584 -21.84 20.97 -10.37
CA ASN A 584 -23.03 20.51 -9.66
C ASN A 584 -22.91 20.61 -8.14
N VAL A 585 -21.72 20.47 -7.57
CA VAL A 585 -21.51 20.75 -6.13
C VAL A 585 -21.77 22.23 -5.84
N ALA A 586 -21.29 23.15 -6.68
CA ALA A 586 -21.62 24.57 -6.55
C ALA A 586 -23.13 24.83 -6.72
N ASN A 587 -23.76 24.21 -7.72
CA ASN A 587 -25.21 24.31 -7.92
C ASN A 587 -26.00 23.78 -6.72
N PHE A 588 -25.61 22.64 -6.15
CA PHE A 588 -26.26 22.05 -4.97
C PHE A 588 -26.16 23.00 -3.75
N GLN A 589 -24.98 23.55 -3.50
CA GLN A 589 -24.74 24.48 -2.37
C GLN A 589 -25.54 25.81 -2.53
N GLU A 590 -25.81 26.22 -3.78
CA GLU A 590 -26.60 27.41 -4.07
C GLU A 590 -28.08 27.10 -4.35
N ASN A 591 -28.55 25.85 -4.09
CA ASN A 591 -29.90 25.36 -4.36
C ASN A 591 -30.35 25.58 -5.81
N ARG A 592 -29.42 25.42 -6.78
CA ARG A 592 -29.69 25.42 -8.22
C ARG A 592 -29.91 24.01 -8.74
N GLU A 593 -30.52 23.88 -9.92
CA GLU A 593 -30.73 22.62 -10.59
C GLU A 593 -29.41 21.95 -10.97
N LEU A 594 -29.32 20.64 -10.77
CA LEU A 594 -28.18 19.83 -11.19
C LEU A 594 -28.32 19.47 -12.68
N THR A 595 -27.22 19.53 -13.42
CA THR A 595 -27.24 19.36 -14.87
C THR A 595 -26.14 18.43 -15.37
N LEU A 596 -26.44 17.69 -16.44
CA LEU A 596 -25.48 16.93 -17.23
C LEU A 596 -25.90 17.00 -18.69
N PRO A 597 -25.07 17.53 -19.62
CA PRO A 597 -25.41 17.63 -21.02
C PRO A 597 -25.62 16.28 -21.70
N GLU A 598 -26.51 16.25 -22.69
CA GLU A 598 -26.77 15.06 -23.49
C GLU A 598 -25.52 14.59 -24.25
N SER A 599 -24.70 15.52 -24.74
CA SER A 599 -23.43 15.18 -25.42
C SER A 599 -22.46 14.40 -24.56
N VAL A 600 -22.48 14.62 -23.24
CA VAL A 600 -21.68 13.82 -22.29
C VAL A 600 -22.25 12.42 -22.19
N LEU A 601 -23.55 12.27 -22.05
CA LEU A 601 -24.22 10.96 -22.00
C LEU A 601 -23.99 10.17 -23.30
N ASP A 602 -24.06 10.83 -24.46
CA ASP A 602 -23.79 10.21 -25.77
C ASP A 602 -22.32 9.74 -25.89
N ALA A 603 -21.37 10.48 -25.33
CA ALA A 603 -19.97 10.07 -25.30
C ALA A 603 -19.78 8.78 -24.48
N PHE A 604 -20.38 8.68 -23.29
CA PHE A 604 -20.35 7.48 -22.48
C PHE A 604 -21.14 6.31 -23.12
N ARG A 605 -22.25 6.59 -23.81
CA ARG A 605 -22.99 5.61 -24.61
C ARG A 605 -22.11 4.99 -25.70
N ALA A 606 -21.35 5.83 -26.41
CA ALA A 606 -20.42 5.36 -27.44
C ALA A 606 -19.32 4.47 -26.88
N VAL A 607 -18.79 4.79 -25.69
CA VAL A 607 -17.82 3.93 -24.99
C VAL A 607 -18.43 2.62 -24.56
N LEU A 608 -19.64 2.64 -23.94
CA LEU A 608 -20.34 1.44 -23.48
C LEU A 608 -20.59 0.45 -24.63
N LEU A 609 -20.90 0.95 -25.82
CA LEU A 609 -21.20 0.16 -27.01
C LEU A 609 -19.97 -0.14 -27.89
N SER A 610 -18.76 0.19 -27.44
CA SER A 610 -17.54 -0.08 -28.21
C SER A 610 -17.26 -1.57 -28.31
N GLU A 611 -17.16 -2.08 -29.53
CA GLU A 611 -16.80 -3.49 -29.82
C GLU A 611 -15.27 -3.71 -29.86
N THR A 612 -14.50 -2.64 -29.92
CA THR A 612 -13.03 -2.70 -30.09
C THR A 612 -12.27 -2.42 -28.78
N THR A 613 -12.95 -1.86 -27.77
CA THR A 613 -12.34 -1.53 -26.48
C THR A 613 -12.46 -2.73 -25.52
N ASP A 614 -11.39 -2.96 -24.75
CA ASP A 614 -11.37 -3.99 -23.68
C ASP A 614 -12.54 -3.75 -22.71
N PRO A 615 -13.40 -4.75 -22.44
CA PRO A 615 -14.51 -4.61 -21.51
C PRO A 615 -14.09 -4.13 -20.10
N ALA A 616 -12.90 -4.49 -19.63
CA ALA A 616 -12.39 -3.99 -18.37
C ALA A 616 -12.09 -2.48 -18.41
N LEU A 617 -11.56 -1.98 -19.51
CA LEU A 617 -11.36 -0.54 -19.71
C LEU A 617 -12.70 0.21 -19.81
N ILE A 618 -13.68 -0.33 -20.51
CA ILE A 618 -15.06 0.22 -20.55
C ILE A 618 -15.61 0.33 -19.12
N ALA A 619 -15.48 -0.72 -18.33
CA ALA A 619 -15.93 -0.72 -16.93
C ALA A 619 -15.23 0.37 -16.10
N GLN A 620 -13.92 0.56 -16.26
CA GLN A 620 -13.15 1.62 -15.59
C GLN A 620 -13.63 3.03 -15.99
N ILE A 621 -13.88 3.26 -17.28
CA ILE A 621 -14.37 4.54 -17.81
C ILE A 621 -15.78 4.87 -17.28
N LEU A 622 -16.66 3.88 -17.22
CA LEU A 622 -18.05 4.04 -16.75
C LEU A 622 -18.19 4.12 -15.23
N THR A 623 -17.16 3.70 -14.49
CA THR A 623 -17.19 3.76 -13.03
C THR A 623 -16.94 5.18 -12.55
N LEU A 624 -17.95 5.80 -11.93
CA LEU A 624 -17.83 7.13 -11.36
C LEU A 624 -16.78 7.14 -10.24
N PRO A 625 -15.96 8.20 -10.14
CA PRO A 625 -14.99 8.35 -9.06
C PRO A 625 -15.63 8.20 -7.67
N SER A 626 -14.88 7.69 -6.72
CA SER A 626 -15.33 7.57 -5.33
C SER A 626 -15.52 8.95 -4.68
N GLU A 627 -16.30 9.01 -3.60
CA GLU A 627 -16.47 10.26 -2.84
C GLU A 627 -15.15 10.81 -2.32
N ASN A 628 -14.23 9.93 -1.91
CA ASN A 628 -12.89 10.32 -1.46
C ASN A 628 -12.02 10.89 -2.60
N GLU A 629 -12.10 10.31 -3.78
CA GLU A 629 -11.41 10.84 -4.96
C GLU A 629 -11.97 12.22 -5.34
N LEU A 630 -13.30 12.33 -5.40
CA LEU A 630 -13.99 13.59 -5.66
C LEU A 630 -13.70 14.66 -4.60
N ALA A 631 -13.55 14.29 -3.34
CA ALA A 631 -13.19 15.22 -2.26
C ALA A 631 -11.86 15.95 -2.53
N ASN A 632 -10.91 15.32 -3.23
CA ASN A 632 -9.63 15.93 -3.57
C ASN A 632 -9.73 17.04 -4.66
N LEU A 633 -10.89 17.17 -5.31
CA LEU A 633 -11.19 18.28 -6.24
C LEU A 633 -11.49 19.61 -5.52
N PHE A 634 -11.75 19.59 -4.21
CA PHE A 634 -12.22 20.75 -3.44
C PHE A 634 -11.21 21.15 -2.37
N LYS A 635 -11.07 22.46 -2.14
CA LYS A 635 -10.27 23.00 -1.04
C LYS A 635 -10.95 22.75 0.30
N VAL A 636 -12.27 22.97 0.36
CA VAL A 636 -13.13 22.66 1.51
C VAL A 636 -14.08 21.56 1.11
N ILE A 637 -14.05 20.45 1.80
CA ILE A 637 -14.84 19.26 1.51
C ILE A 637 -16.24 19.39 2.09
N ASP A 638 -17.25 19.19 1.25
CA ASP A 638 -18.63 19.03 1.64
C ASP A 638 -19.10 17.60 1.30
N PRO A 639 -19.02 16.66 2.25
CA PRO A 639 -19.35 15.26 1.98
C PRO A 639 -20.79 15.07 1.49
N THR A 640 -21.73 15.87 2.02
CA THR A 640 -23.14 15.77 1.63
C THR A 640 -23.37 16.23 0.20
N ALA A 641 -22.78 17.37 -0.20
CA ALA A 641 -22.91 17.85 -1.57
C ALA A 641 -22.29 16.88 -2.58
N ILE A 642 -21.09 16.36 -2.29
CA ILE A 642 -20.41 15.37 -3.14
C ILE A 642 -21.28 14.11 -3.30
N TYR A 643 -21.81 13.57 -2.20
CA TYR A 643 -22.69 12.42 -2.24
C TYR A 643 -23.93 12.67 -3.10
N GLN A 644 -24.66 13.77 -2.89
CA GLN A 644 -25.88 14.09 -3.64
C GLN A 644 -25.61 14.27 -5.14
N VAL A 645 -24.54 14.96 -5.50
CA VAL A 645 -24.13 15.12 -6.90
C VAL A 645 -23.79 13.76 -7.52
N ARG A 646 -23.09 12.90 -6.79
CA ARG A 646 -22.77 11.55 -7.28
C ARG A 646 -24.03 10.70 -7.49
N GLN A 647 -25.02 10.77 -6.59
CA GLN A 647 -26.32 10.10 -6.76
C GLN A 647 -27.06 10.62 -7.99
N PHE A 648 -27.05 11.94 -8.22
CA PHE A 648 -27.64 12.53 -9.42
C PHE A 648 -27.01 11.99 -10.71
N LEU A 649 -25.67 11.96 -10.79
CA LEU A 649 -24.97 11.45 -11.96
C LEU A 649 -25.28 9.96 -12.20
N LEU A 650 -25.26 9.13 -11.15
CA LEU A 650 -25.60 7.71 -11.23
C LEU A 650 -27.02 7.52 -11.78
N SER A 651 -28.00 8.28 -11.28
CA SER A 651 -29.40 8.22 -11.77
C SER A 651 -29.51 8.67 -13.23
N ARG A 652 -28.78 9.73 -13.64
CA ARG A 652 -28.77 10.16 -15.05
C ARG A 652 -28.24 9.07 -15.98
N PHE A 653 -27.08 8.47 -15.65
CA PHE A 653 -26.54 7.34 -16.42
C PHE A 653 -27.51 6.14 -16.47
N ALA A 654 -28.08 5.78 -15.33
CA ALA A 654 -28.98 4.65 -15.22
C ALA A 654 -30.25 4.80 -16.06
N ASN A 655 -30.85 5.98 -16.08
CA ASN A 655 -32.09 6.23 -16.83
C ASN A 655 -31.85 6.40 -18.33
N GLU A 656 -30.83 7.17 -18.72
CA GLU A 656 -30.57 7.51 -20.13
C GLU A 656 -29.87 6.37 -20.90
N LEU A 657 -29.15 5.47 -20.25
CA LEU A 657 -28.45 4.34 -20.85
C LEU A 657 -29.08 2.99 -20.47
N ASN A 658 -30.33 2.98 -19.99
CA ASN A 658 -30.95 1.81 -19.41
C ASN A 658 -30.98 0.59 -20.35
N ASP A 659 -31.40 0.79 -21.61
CA ASP A 659 -31.52 -0.29 -22.58
C ASP A 659 -30.15 -0.86 -22.96
N GLU A 660 -29.16 0.01 -23.19
CA GLU A 660 -27.76 -0.38 -23.52
C GLU A 660 -27.11 -1.10 -22.33
N LEU A 661 -27.26 -0.59 -21.10
CA LEU A 661 -26.73 -1.22 -19.89
C LEU A 661 -27.31 -2.63 -19.71
N ASN A 662 -28.60 -2.82 -19.95
CA ASN A 662 -29.24 -4.13 -19.92
C ASN A 662 -28.67 -5.07 -20.99
N ALA A 663 -28.55 -4.64 -22.24
CA ALA A 663 -27.97 -5.43 -23.31
C ALA A 663 -26.54 -5.87 -22.97
N VAL A 664 -25.66 -4.93 -22.60
CA VAL A 664 -24.25 -5.19 -22.26
C VAL A 664 -24.13 -6.10 -21.01
N TYR A 665 -25.01 -5.95 -20.02
CA TYR A 665 -25.05 -6.85 -18.86
C TYR A 665 -25.26 -8.31 -19.28
N PHE A 666 -26.22 -8.58 -20.17
CA PHE A 666 -26.50 -9.94 -20.61
C PHE A 666 -25.42 -10.51 -21.54
N ASP A 667 -24.84 -9.68 -22.40
CA ASP A 667 -23.78 -10.09 -23.35
C ASP A 667 -22.45 -10.45 -22.66
N ASN A 668 -22.24 -9.96 -21.44
CA ASN A 668 -21.01 -10.20 -20.67
C ASN A 668 -21.15 -11.27 -19.57
N LYS A 669 -22.19 -12.12 -19.63
CA LYS A 669 -22.30 -13.26 -18.71
C LYS A 669 -21.25 -14.32 -19.03
N VAL A 670 -20.56 -14.80 -17.99
CA VAL A 670 -19.61 -15.91 -18.06
C VAL A 670 -20.21 -17.09 -17.30
N VAL A 671 -20.23 -18.28 -17.92
CA VAL A 671 -20.86 -19.48 -17.32
C VAL A 671 -19.87 -20.15 -16.35
N ASP A 672 -18.64 -20.45 -16.82
CA ASP A 672 -17.62 -21.09 -16.03
C ASP A 672 -16.65 -20.03 -15.47
N TYR A 673 -16.25 -20.20 -14.20
CA TYR A 673 -15.32 -19.26 -13.57
C TYR A 673 -13.88 -19.60 -13.94
N HIS A 674 -13.16 -18.63 -14.52
CA HIS A 674 -11.73 -18.66 -14.74
C HIS A 674 -11.10 -17.33 -14.30
N ILE A 675 -9.87 -17.41 -13.80
CA ILE A 675 -9.08 -16.24 -13.37
C ILE A 675 -8.18 -15.72 -14.51
N GLU A 676 -8.76 -15.59 -15.69
CA GLU A 676 -8.09 -15.06 -16.87
C GLU A 676 -8.60 -13.65 -17.18
N HIS A 677 -7.73 -12.77 -17.68
CA HIS A 677 -8.08 -11.38 -17.98
C HIS A 677 -9.37 -11.25 -18.78
N LYS A 678 -9.58 -12.08 -19.80
CA LYS A 678 -10.77 -12.07 -20.66
C LYS A 678 -12.06 -12.24 -19.85
N ASP A 679 -12.08 -13.14 -18.88
CA ASP A 679 -13.27 -13.44 -18.08
C ASP A 679 -13.44 -12.43 -16.95
N ILE A 680 -12.32 -11.96 -16.35
CA ILE A 680 -12.33 -10.83 -15.41
C ILE A 680 -12.90 -9.58 -16.06
N ALA A 681 -12.48 -9.26 -17.29
CA ALA A 681 -12.96 -8.10 -18.03
C ALA A 681 -14.49 -8.13 -18.26
N LYS A 682 -15.00 -9.29 -18.66
CA LYS A 682 -16.46 -9.47 -18.82
C LYS A 682 -17.22 -9.34 -17.51
N ARG A 683 -16.74 -9.98 -16.41
CA ARG A 683 -17.36 -9.82 -15.09
C ARG A 683 -17.33 -8.37 -14.62
N SER A 684 -16.22 -7.66 -14.83
CA SER A 684 -16.07 -6.24 -14.48
C SER A 684 -17.12 -5.38 -15.18
N LEU A 685 -17.27 -5.54 -16.51
CA LEU A 685 -18.23 -4.75 -17.27
C LEU A 685 -19.68 -5.14 -16.91
N LYS A 686 -19.98 -6.42 -16.81
CA LYS A 686 -21.29 -6.90 -16.35
C LYS A 686 -21.67 -6.30 -15.00
N ASN A 687 -20.77 -6.34 -14.01
CA ASN A 687 -21.03 -5.85 -12.67
C ASN A 687 -21.10 -4.31 -12.60
N CYS A 688 -20.34 -3.61 -13.46
CA CYS A 688 -20.50 -2.16 -13.64
C CYS A 688 -21.90 -1.81 -14.15
N CYS A 689 -22.39 -2.51 -15.19
CA CYS A 689 -23.76 -2.33 -15.71
C CYS A 689 -24.81 -2.62 -14.64
N LEU A 690 -24.67 -3.71 -13.88
CA LEU A 690 -25.59 -4.04 -12.77
C LEU A 690 -25.65 -2.93 -11.73
N THR A 691 -24.48 -2.38 -11.36
CA THR A 691 -24.41 -1.27 -10.41
C THR A 691 -25.12 -0.03 -10.93
N LEU A 692 -24.89 0.36 -12.19
CA LEU A 692 -25.54 1.53 -12.77
C LEU A 692 -27.08 1.33 -12.86
N LEU A 693 -27.56 0.19 -13.36
CA LEU A 693 -28.97 -0.12 -13.46
C LEU A 693 -29.74 0.02 -12.12
N ALA A 694 -29.07 -0.19 -11.00
CA ALA A 694 -29.68 -0.09 -9.68
C ALA A 694 -30.04 1.35 -9.25
N TYR A 695 -29.55 2.35 -9.98
CA TYR A 695 -29.85 3.78 -9.73
C TYR A 695 -30.93 4.34 -10.67
N ALA A 696 -31.55 3.52 -11.52
CA ALA A 696 -32.69 3.93 -12.30
C ALA A 696 -33.93 4.23 -11.42
N ASP A 697 -34.80 5.10 -11.91
CA ASP A 697 -36.03 5.47 -11.19
C ASP A 697 -36.92 4.25 -10.88
N ASN A 698 -37.03 3.31 -11.84
CA ASN A 698 -37.70 2.03 -11.64
C ASN A 698 -36.70 0.96 -11.14
N LYS A 699 -36.61 0.82 -9.83
CA LYS A 699 -35.71 -0.15 -9.19
C LYS A 699 -36.19 -1.62 -9.25
N SER A 700 -37.40 -1.89 -9.68
CA SER A 700 -37.97 -3.25 -9.65
C SER A 700 -37.16 -4.24 -10.52
N HIS A 701 -36.74 -3.80 -11.70
CA HIS A 701 -35.94 -4.61 -12.61
C HIS A 701 -34.56 -4.91 -12.03
N ALA A 702 -33.86 -3.89 -11.53
CA ALA A 702 -32.56 -4.03 -10.87
C ALA A 702 -32.63 -4.92 -9.62
N ASN A 703 -33.69 -4.78 -8.81
CA ASN A 703 -33.91 -5.65 -7.65
C ASN A 703 -34.00 -7.13 -8.05
N THR A 704 -34.68 -7.42 -9.17
CA THR A 704 -34.80 -8.78 -9.73
C THR A 704 -33.43 -9.29 -10.23
N LEU A 705 -32.70 -8.48 -11.01
CA LEU A 705 -31.38 -8.86 -11.54
C LEU A 705 -30.35 -9.12 -10.43
N VAL A 706 -30.31 -8.24 -9.43
CA VAL A 706 -29.41 -8.35 -8.28
C VAL A 706 -29.70 -9.62 -7.50
N SER A 707 -30.95 -9.90 -7.16
CA SER A 707 -31.34 -11.13 -6.44
C SER A 707 -30.98 -12.37 -7.25
N GLN A 708 -31.27 -12.38 -8.56
CA GLN A 708 -30.91 -13.50 -9.45
C GLN A 708 -29.40 -13.71 -9.49
N GLN A 709 -28.61 -12.65 -9.68
CA GLN A 709 -27.15 -12.77 -9.71
C GLN A 709 -26.61 -13.29 -8.38
N TYR A 710 -27.08 -12.76 -7.24
CA TYR A 710 -26.63 -13.19 -5.91
C TYR A 710 -26.83 -14.70 -5.68
N TYR A 711 -28.03 -15.21 -5.94
CA TYR A 711 -28.37 -16.61 -5.66
C TYR A 711 -27.79 -17.60 -6.68
N HIS A 712 -27.47 -17.16 -7.92
CA HIS A 712 -26.95 -18.05 -8.97
C HIS A 712 -25.43 -17.87 -9.20
N ALA A 713 -24.78 -16.95 -8.49
CA ALA A 713 -23.34 -16.76 -8.64
C ALA A 713 -22.56 -18.00 -8.22
N ASN A 714 -21.63 -18.43 -9.06
CA ASN A 714 -20.68 -19.50 -8.80
C ASN A 714 -19.29 -18.98 -8.36
N ASN A 715 -19.20 -17.68 -8.07
CA ASN A 715 -17.98 -17.02 -7.65
C ASN A 715 -18.31 -15.82 -6.76
N MET A 716 -17.33 -15.45 -5.91
CA MET A 716 -17.47 -14.36 -4.95
C MET A 716 -17.53 -12.99 -5.64
N THR A 717 -16.87 -12.80 -6.78
CA THR A 717 -16.91 -11.53 -7.53
C THR A 717 -18.35 -11.13 -7.87
N ASP A 718 -19.10 -12.03 -8.48
CA ASP A 718 -20.49 -11.79 -8.88
C ASP A 718 -21.44 -11.73 -7.68
N CYS A 719 -21.23 -12.61 -6.69
CA CYS A 719 -22.02 -12.63 -5.46
C CYS A 719 -21.87 -11.30 -4.70
N LEU A 720 -20.63 -10.86 -4.46
CA LEU A 720 -20.35 -9.63 -3.72
C LEU A 720 -20.75 -8.38 -4.50
N ALA A 721 -20.62 -8.39 -5.84
CA ALA A 721 -21.07 -7.28 -6.67
C ALA A 721 -22.59 -7.07 -6.56
N ALA A 722 -23.37 -8.17 -6.59
CA ALA A 722 -24.82 -8.11 -6.40
C ALA A 722 -25.19 -7.59 -4.99
N LEU A 723 -24.54 -8.13 -3.94
CA LEU A 723 -24.77 -7.70 -2.57
C LEU A 723 -24.40 -6.23 -2.36
N THR A 724 -23.24 -5.80 -2.89
CA THR A 724 -22.79 -4.41 -2.84
C THR A 724 -23.77 -3.47 -3.52
N THR A 725 -24.23 -3.85 -4.71
CA THR A 725 -25.22 -3.09 -5.47
C THR A 725 -26.52 -2.94 -4.68
N ALA A 726 -27.02 -4.03 -4.07
CA ALA A 726 -28.22 -3.99 -3.25
C ALA A 726 -28.11 -3.00 -2.09
N VAL A 727 -26.99 -3.06 -1.35
CA VAL A 727 -26.74 -2.19 -0.18
C VAL A 727 -26.56 -0.74 -0.60
N LYS A 728 -25.72 -0.48 -1.62
CA LYS A 728 -25.38 0.89 -2.03
C LYS A 728 -26.55 1.63 -2.68
N ALA A 729 -27.35 0.94 -3.48
CA ALA A 729 -28.54 1.50 -4.11
C ALA A 729 -29.81 1.41 -3.22
N GLN A 730 -29.70 0.83 -2.01
CA GLN A 730 -30.82 0.62 -1.08
C GLN A 730 -32.02 -0.07 -1.79
N LEU A 731 -31.76 -1.22 -2.42
CA LEU A 731 -32.78 -2.04 -3.06
C LEU A 731 -33.60 -2.81 -2.02
N ASP A 732 -34.86 -3.17 -2.32
CA ASP A 732 -35.73 -3.85 -1.35
C ASP A 732 -35.17 -5.17 -0.82
N CYS A 733 -34.33 -5.87 -1.61
CA CYS A 733 -33.72 -7.15 -1.25
C CYS A 733 -32.52 -7.03 -0.31
N TYR A 734 -31.95 -5.83 -0.03
CA TYR A 734 -30.64 -5.71 0.59
C TYR A 734 -30.56 -6.35 1.98
N ASN A 735 -31.57 -6.21 2.80
CA ASN A 735 -31.59 -6.79 4.16
C ASN A 735 -31.66 -8.31 4.14
N GLU A 736 -32.45 -8.90 3.23
CA GLU A 736 -32.54 -10.33 3.02
C GLU A 736 -31.17 -10.90 2.62
N LEU A 737 -30.53 -10.27 1.62
CA LEU A 737 -29.24 -10.72 1.10
C LEU A 737 -28.11 -10.59 2.14
N LEU A 738 -28.07 -9.50 2.93
CA LEU A 738 -27.10 -9.34 4.05
C LEU A 738 -27.26 -10.43 5.11
N THR A 739 -28.52 -10.77 5.42
CA THR A 739 -28.82 -11.81 6.41
C THR A 739 -28.43 -13.20 5.92
N ASP A 740 -28.74 -13.51 4.66
CA ASP A 740 -28.36 -14.77 4.03
C ASP A 740 -26.83 -14.92 3.98
N PHE A 741 -26.12 -13.85 3.62
CA PHE A 741 -24.66 -13.85 3.55
C PHE A 741 -24.01 -14.12 4.92
N ASP A 742 -24.45 -13.45 6.00
CA ASP A 742 -23.98 -13.71 7.35
C ASP A 742 -24.25 -15.17 7.78
N ASN A 743 -25.46 -15.67 7.54
CA ASN A 743 -25.83 -17.05 7.87
C ASN A 743 -24.93 -18.07 7.17
N LYS A 744 -24.57 -17.83 5.93
CA LYS A 744 -23.72 -18.70 5.11
C LYS A 744 -22.24 -18.64 5.50
N TRP A 745 -21.73 -17.44 5.80
CA TRP A 745 -20.29 -17.20 5.86
C TRP A 745 -19.71 -16.84 7.24
N HIS A 746 -20.50 -16.75 8.29
CA HIS A 746 -20.04 -16.26 9.60
C HIS A 746 -18.82 -16.98 10.19
N GLN A 747 -18.47 -18.17 9.72
CA GLN A 747 -17.28 -18.91 10.16
C GLN A 747 -16.03 -18.59 9.33
N ASP A 748 -16.17 -17.94 8.18
CA ASP A 748 -15.03 -17.54 7.33
C ASP A 748 -14.69 -16.07 7.57
N GLY A 749 -13.61 -15.84 8.31
CA GLY A 749 -13.19 -14.49 8.67
C GLY A 749 -12.91 -13.57 7.49
N LEU A 750 -12.25 -14.05 6.43
CA LEU A 750 -11.92 -13.24 5.25
C LEU A 750 -13.14 -12.88 4.42
N VAL A 751 -14.12 -13.77 4.35
CA VAL A 751 -15.41 -13.48 3.70
C VAL A 751 -16.22 -12.49 4.56
N MET A 752 -16.22 -12.67 5.88
CA MET A 752 -16.91 -11.75 6.79
C MET A 752 -16.30 -10.35 6.83
N ASP A 753 -15.02 -10.17 6.53
CA ASP A 753 -14.42 -8.86 6.36
C ASP A 753 -15.12 -8.05 5.24
N LYS A 754 -15.51 -8.72 4.15
CA LYS A 754 -16.27 -8.09 3.06
C LYS A 754 -17.67 -7.64 3.54
N TRP A 755 -18.34 -8.48 4.28
CA TRP A 755 -19.66 -8.20 4.84
C TRP A 755 -19.64 -7.08 5.89
N LEU A 756 -18.63 -7.08 6.80
CA LEU A 756 -18.43 -6.02 7.79
C LEU A 756 -18.17 -4.66 7.11
N SER A 757 -17.32 -4.64 6.10
CA SER A 757 -17.02 -3.43 5.32
C SER A 757 -18.25 -2.90 4.59
N LEU A 758 -19.06 -3.78 4.05
CA LEU A 758 -20.27 -3.41 3.33
C LEU A 758 -21.32 -2.80 4.26
N ASN A 759 -21.52 -3.37 5.46
CA ASN A 759 -22.37 -2.78 6.48
C ASN A 759 -21.86 -1.41 6.94
N ALA A 760 -20.54 -1.27 7.15
CA ALA A 760 -19.93 -0.01 7.61
C ALA A 760 -20.02 1.11 6.58
N THR A 761 -20.10 0.77 5.30
CA THR A 761 -20.17 1.72 4.18
C THR A 761 -21.56 1.85 3.58
N SER A 762 -22.60 1.33 4.23
CA SER A 762 -23.99 1.53 3.85
C SER A 762 -24.36 3.02 3.89
N PRO A 763 -25.15 3.53 2.92
CA PRO A 763 -25.64 4.89 2.95
C PRO A 763 -26.83 5.09 3.92
N ASP A 764 -27.20 4.07 4.70
CA ASP A 764 -28.26 4.15 5.69
C ASP A 764 -27.94 5.20 6.75
N THR A 765 -28.92 6.02 7.10
CA THR A 765 -28.81 7.08 8.13
C THR A 765 -28.47 6.54 9.52
N HIS A 766 -28.77 5.26 9.80
CA HIS A 766 -28.47 4.57 11.06
C HIS A 766 -27.16 3.77 11.04
N VAL A 767 -26.32 3.93 10.02
CA VAL A 767 -25.10 3.15 9.83
C VAL A 767 -24.18 3.16 11.05
N LEU A 768 -24.01 4.27 11.75
CA LEU A 768 -23.17 4.33 12.97
C LEU A 768 -23.73 3.42 14.08
N SER A 769 -25.06 3.37 14.23
CA SER A 769 -25.71 2.45 15.17
C SER A 769 -25.47 1.00 14.79
N THR A 770 -25.52 0.68 13.49
CA THR A 770 -25.20 -0.65 12.95
C THR A 770 -23.74 -1.01 13.23
N VAL A 771 -22.79 -0.11 12.96
CA VAL A 771 -21.35 -0.32 13.24
C VAL A 771 -21.13 -0.60 14.73
N LYS A 772 -21.71 0.21 15.62
CA LYS A 772 -21.62 -0.02 17.08
C LYS A 772 -22.18 -1.38 17.51
N LYS A 773 -23.29 -1.81 16.92
CA LYS A 773 -23.86 -3.14 17.17
C LYS A 773 -22.92 -4.26 16.69
N LEU A 774 -22.28 -4.08 15.55
CA LEU A 774 -21.38 -5.07 14.97
C LEU A 774 -20.07 -5.26 15.73
N LEU A 775 -19.68 -4.34 16.63
CA LEU A 775 -18.55 -4.55 17.54
C LEU A 775 -18.72 -5.77 18.46
N THR A 776 -19.96 -6.23 18.68
CA THR A 776 -20.29 -7.43 19.47
C THR A 776 -20.70 -8.62 18.60
N HIS A 777 -20.55 -8.49 17.28
CA HIS A 777 -20.89 -9.58 16.35
C HIS A 777 -19.91 -10.74 16.49
N ARG A 778 -20.42 -11.98 16.36
CA ARG A 778 -19.63 -13.23 16.49
C ARG A 778 -18.39 -13.32 15.58
N SER A 779 -18.41 -12.63 14.45
CA SER A 779 -17.31 -12.60 13.48
C SER A 779 -16.39 -11.39 13.66
N PHE A 780 -16.58 -10.55 14.68
CA PHE A 780 -15.75 -9.38 14.95
C PHE A 780 -14.85 -9.60 16.17
N SER A 781 -13.64 -9.06 16.12
CA SER A 781 -12.70 -9.04 17.26
C SER A 781 -11.83 -7.78 17.22
N MET A 782 -11.76 -7.08 18.35
CA MET A 782 -10.86 -5.93 18.55
C MET A 782 -9.37 -6.31 18.64
N ASN A 783 -9.04 -7.61 18.68
CA ASN A 783 -7.66 -8.09 18.70
C ASN A 783 -7.16 -8.46 17.29
N ASN A 784 -8.04 -8.51 16.29
CA ASN A 784 -7.67 -8.88 14.92
C ASN A 784 -7.62 -7.64 14.02
N PRO A 785 -6.44 -7.26 13.51
CA PRO A 785 -6.28 -6.08 12.64
C PRO A 785 -7.17 -6.09 11.40
N ASN A 786 -7.43 -7.25 10.79
CA ASN A 786 -8.29 -7.37 9.61
C ASN A 786 -9.74 -7.00 9.94
N ARG A 787 -10.28 -7.50 11.07
CA ARG A 787 -11.65 -7.19 11.54
C ARG A 787 -11.81 -5.72 11.86
N ILE A 788 -10.79 -5.11 12.54
CA ILE A 788 -10.78 -3.67 12.84
C ILE A 788 -10.81 -2.85 11.54
N ARG A 789 -9.96 -3.18 10.57
CA ARG A 789 -9.95 -2.49 9.26
C ARG A 789 -11.26 -2.66 8.51
N ALA A 790 -11.82 -3.86 8.52
CA ALA A 790 -13.03 -4.19 7.79
C ALA A 790 -14.27 -3.45 8.32
N LEU A 791 -14.41 -3.30 9.63
CA LEU A 791 -15.56 -2.61 10.21
C LEU A 791 -15.27 -1.13 10.49
N ILE A 792 -14.30 -0.86 11.35
CA ILE A 792 -14.03 0.49 11.85
C ILE A 792 -13.29 1.29 10.78
N GLY A 793 -12.24 0.70 10.18
CA GLY A 793 -11.49 1.32 9.09
C GLY A 793 -12.37 1.68 7.90
N ALA A 794 -13.26 0.78 7.48
CA ALA A 794 -14.20 1.03 6.40
C ALA A 794 -15.18 2.16 6.74
N PHE A 795 -15.71 2.23 7.96
CA PHE A 795 -16.60 3.30 8.39
C PHE A 795 -15.90 4.66 8.36
N VAL A 796 -14.73 4.78 8.98
CA VAL A 796 -14.07 6.09 9.13
C VAL A 796 -13.45 6.60 7.83
N ASN A 797 -13.00 5.70 6.93
CA ASN A 797 -12.38 6.09 5.67
C ASN A 797 -13.35 6.12 4.47
N ASN A 798 -14.35 5.24 4.43
CA ASN A 798 -15.14 5.00 3.22
C ASN A 798 -16.65 5.30 3.39
N ASN A 799 -17.02 5.97 4.51
CA ASN A 799 -18.37 6.52 4.70
C ASN A 799 -18.27 7.98 5.15
N PRO A 800 -17.82 8.89 4.27
CA PRO A 800 -17.53 10.28 4.66
C PRO A 800 -18.77 11.04 5.13
N VAL A 801 -19.95 10.74 4.61
CA VAL A 801 -21.20 11.39 5.03
C VAL A 801 -21.52 11.08 6.49
N ALA A 802 -21.44 9.82 6.88
CA ALA A 802 -21.76 9.39 8.24
C ALA A 802 -20.62 9.70 9.23
N PHE A 803 -19.37 9.47 8.83
CA PHE A 803 -18.22 9.77 9.71
C PHE A 803 -18.08 11.28 10.00
N HIS A 804 -18.27 12.13 8.98
CA HIS A 804 -18.23 13.58 9.11
C HIS A 804 -19.62 14.21 9.35
N ALA A 805 -20.53 13.48 9.98
CA ALA A 805 -21.84 14.02 10.37
C ALA A 805 -21.68 15.29 11.20
N GLU A 806 -22.62 16.24 11.03
CA GLU A 806 -22.53 17.57 11.63
C GLU A 806 -22.65 17.62 13.16
N ASP A 807 -23.15 16.55 13.77
CA ASP A 807 -23.23 16.39 15.22
C ASP A 807 -21.92 15.89 15.86
N GLY A 808 -20.92 15.49 15.04
CA GLY A 808 -19.64 14.96 15.48
C GLY A 808 -19.68 13.52 16.03
N SER A 809 -20.79 12.81 15.87
CA SER A 809 -20.99 11.46 16.40
C SER A 809 -19.95 10.46 15.90
N GLY A 810 -19.53 10.56 14.63
CA GLY A 810 -18.45 9.76 14.05
C GLY A 810 -17.10 10.00 14.72
N TYR A 811 -16.78 11.24 15.06
CA TYR A 811 -15.54 11.60 15.76
C TYR A 811 -15.52 11.08 17.20
N HIS A 812 -16.63 11.19 17.92
CA HIS A 812 -16.75 10.63 19.27
C HIS A 812 -16.56 9.12 19.27
N PHE A 813 -17.18 8.41 18.31
CA PHE A 813 -16.99 6.99 18.15
C PHE A 813 -15.53 6.62 17.92
N LEU A 814 -14.84 7.31 17.01
CA LEU A 814 -13.44 7.03 16.74
C LEU A 814 -12.54 7.28 17.96
N VAL A 815 -12.79 8.33 18.74
CA VAL A 815 -12.03 8.60 19.98
C VAL A 815 -12.18 7.46 20.99
N GLU A 816 -13.37 6.88 21.13
CA GLU A 816 -13.58 5.70 22.02
C GLU A 816 -12.75 4.52 21.56
N ILE A 817 -12.76 4.21 20.25
CA ILE A 817 -11.97 3.13 19.66
C ILE A 817 -10.46 3.36 19.83
N LEU A 818 -9.97 4.58 19.52
CA LEU A 818 -8.54 4.90 19.61
C LEU A 818 -8.04 4.88 21.06
N THR A 819 -8.89 5.23 22.03
CA THR A 819 -8.56 5.15 23.45
C THR A 819 -8.29 3.71 23.87
N GLU A 820 -9.06 2.74 23.36
CA GLU A 820 -8.85 1.32 23.62
C GLU A 820 -7.60 0.79 22.89
N LEU A 821 -7.43 1.14 21.61
CA LEU A 821 -6.34 0.63 20.78
C LEU A 821 -4.98 1.25 21.13
N ASN A 822 -4.94 2.43 21.73
CA ASN A 822 -3.69 3.13 22.09
C ASN A 822 -2.69 2.24 22.85
N GLN A 823 -3.19 1.36 23.70
CA GLN A 823 -2.35 0.47 24.50
C GLN A 823 -2.26 -0.95 23.91
N LYS A 824 -3.27 -1.39 23.16
CA LYS A 824 -3.32 -2.75 22.61
C LYS A 824 -2.53 -2.90 21.33
N ASN A 825 -2.76 -1.97 20.39
CA ASN A 825 -2.11 -1.99 19.08
C ASN A 825 -1.98 -0.55 18.54
N PRO A 826 -0.91 0.17 18.92
CA PRO A 826 -0.66 1.56 18.52
C PRO A 826 -0.59 1.76 17.01
N GLN A 827 0.00 0.82 16.27
CA GLN A 827 0.11 0.89 14.80
C GLN A 827 -1.26 0.92 14.13
N VAL A 828 -2.19 0.04 14.54
CA VAL A 828 -3.56 0.03 14.01
C VAL A 828 -4.29 1.32 14.40
N ALA A 829 -4.13 1.78 15.63
CA ALA A 829 -4.71 3.06 16.08
C ALA A 829 -4.25 4.24 15.23
N ALA A 830 -2.96 4.32 14.94
CA ALA A 830 -2.36 5.39 14.14
C ALA A 830 -2.81 5.39 12.67
N ARG A 831 -3.23 4.26 12.12
CA ARG A 831 -3.83 4.19 10.78
C ARG A 831 -5.30 4.60 10.76
N LEU A 832 -6.03 4.32 11.82
CA LEU A 832 -7.45 4.70 11.93
C LEU A 832 -7.67 6.19 12.12
N ILE A 833 -6.70 6.93 12.69
CA ILE A 833 -6.85 8.37 12.98
C ILE A 833 -6.77 9.27 11.74
N ASP A 834 -6.27 8.77 10.61
CA ASP A 834 -5.95 9.58 9.43
C ASP A 834 -7.10 10.47 8.91
N PRO A 835 -8.37 10.06 8.87
CA PRO A 835 -9.45 10.96 8.50
C PRO A 835 -9.64 12.12 9.49
N LEU A 836 -9.35 11.90 10.77
CA LEU A 836 -9.54 12.92 11.83
C LEU A 836 -8.46 14.00 11.81
N ILE A 837 -7.24 13.70 11.39
CA ILE A 837 -6.14 14.67 11.35
C ILE A 837 -6.24 15.68 10.18
N ARG A 838 -7.11 15.43 9.21
CA ARG A 838 -7.31 16.29 8.02
C ARG A 838 -8.28 17.45 8.27
N LEU A 839 -8.35 17.96 9.48
CA LEU A 839 -9.38 18.91 9.92
C LEU A 839 -9.46 20.18 9.05
N LYS A 840 -8.35 20.71 8.55
CA LYS A 840 -8.33 21.92 7.70
C LYS A 840 -9.03 21.77 6.33
N ARG A 841 -9.33 20.53 5.93
CA ARG A 841 -10.04 20.24 4.68
C ARG A 841 -11.56 20.41 4.82
N TYR A 842 -12.09 20.67 6.02
CA TYR A 842 -13.54 20.78 6.29
C TYR A 842 -13.95 22.17 6.74
N GLY A 843 -15.26 22.47 6.72
CA GLY A 843 -15.81 23.71 7.21
C GLY A 843 -15.62 23.92 8.73
N GLU A 844 -15.66 25.15 9.19
CA GLU A 844 -15.32 25.57 10.58
C GLU A 844 -15.97 24.73 11.68
N LYS A 845 -17.27 24.40 11.54
CA LYS A 845 -17.99 23.57 12.52
C LYS A 845 -17.35 22.20 12.69
N ARG A 846 -17.06 21.51 11.56
CA ARG A 846 -16.41 20.21 11.59
C ARG A 846 -14.96 20.31 12.08
N GLN A 847 -14.22 21.34 11.65
CA GLN A 847 -12.85 21.59 12.17
C GLN A 847 -12.83 21.67 13.69
N GLN A 848 -13.76 22.42 14.30
CA GLN A 848 -13.81 22.58 15.74
C GLN A 848 -14.11 21.25 16.46
N LEU A 849 -15.04 20.45 15.95
CA LEU A 849 -15.37 19.14 16.51
C LEU A 849 -14.19 18.17 16.40
N MET A 850 -13.50 18.14 15.24
CA MET A 850 -12.31 17.31 15.01
C MET A 850 -11.16 17.74 15.94
N ARG A 851 -10.93 19.06 16.09
CA ARG A 851 -9.92 19.60 17.03
C ARG A 851 -10.20 19.15 18.46
N THR A 852 -11.45 19.27 18.91
CA THR A 852 -11.84 18.83 20.27
C THR A 852 -11.60 17.33 20.47
N ALA A 853 -11.86 16.52 19.45
CA ALA A 853 -11.60 15.09 19.48
C ALA A 853 -10.08 14.77 19.60
N LEU A 854 -9.24 15.46 18.82
CA LEU A 854 -7.78 15.32 18.89
C LEU A 854 -7.21 15.78 20.23
N GLU A 855 -7.69 16.91 20.77
CA GLU A 855 -7.29 17.43 22.09
C GLU A 855 -7.68 16.48 23.24
N ARG A 856 -8.78 15.74 23.09
CA ARG A 856 -9.18 14.70 24.05
C ARG A 856 -8.20 13.53 24.02
N LEU A 857 -7.82 13.07 22.83
CA LEU A 857 -6.82 11.99 22.68
C LEU A 857 -5.45 12.40 23.20
N LEU A 858 -5.01 13.65 22.97
CA LEU A 858 -3.72 14.15 23.45
C LEU A 858 -3.58 14.13 24.99
N LYS A 859 -4.72 14.10 25.71
CA LYS A 859 -4.77 14.04 27.18
C LYS A 859 -4.79 12.64 27.76
N LEU A 860 -4.72 11.60 26.93
CA LEU A 860 -4.64 10.23 27.42
C LEU A 860 -3.34 10.01 28.17
N ASP A 861 -3.43 9.33 29.31
CA ASP A 861 -2.25 8.83 30.01
C ASP A 861 -1.57 7.75 29.14
N ASN A 862 -0.25 7.75 29.04
CA ASN A 862 0.54 6.82 28.24
C ASN A 862 0.15 6.80 26.74
N LEU A 863 -0.03 7.99 26.15
CA LEU A 863 -0.29 8.11 24.71
C LEU A 863 0.91 7.56 23.92
N SER A 864 0.64 6.63 22.99
CA SER A 864 1.67 6.01 22.15
C SER A 864 2.39 7.05 21.29
N LYS A 865 3.66 6.78 20.96
CA LYS A 865 4.44 7.62 20.04
C LYS A 865 3.76 7.76 18.67
N ASP A 866 3.14 6.69 18.21
CA ASP A 866 2.38 6.60 16.95
C ASP A 866 1.26 7.65 16.90
N LEU A 867 0.37 7.63 17.87
CA LEU A 867 -0.74 8.60 17.96
C LEU A 867 -0.24 10.02 18.30
N TYR A 868 0.74 10.14 19.20
CA TYR A 868 1.30 11.43 19.58
C TYR A 868 1.83 12.20 18.37
N GLU A 869 2.60 11.55 17.49
CA GLU A 869 3.17 12.21 16.31
C GLU A 869 2.06 12.78 15.39
N LYS A 870 1.06 11.99 15.08
CA LYS A 870 -0.04 12.40 14.19
C LYS A 870 -0.91 13.49 14.81
N ILE A 871 -1.27 13.35 16.09
CA ILE A 871 -2.10 14.32 16.80
C ILE A 871 -1.38 15.66 16.96
N SER A 872 -0.11 15.64 17.40
CA SER A 872 0.67 16.86 17.61
C SER A 872 0.87 17.64 16.31
N LYS A 873 1.18 16.97 15.22
CA LYS A 873 1.29 17.59 13.88
C LYS A 873 -0.05 18.18 13.43
N ALA A 874 -1.16 17.45 13.62
CA ALA A 874 -2.49 17.93 13.25
C ALA A 874 -2.93 19.18 14.03
N LEU A 875 -2.63 19.25 15.32
CA LEU A 875 -2.98 20.39 16.16
C LEU A 875 -2.07 21.60 15.95
N ALA A 876 -0.82 21.39 15.53
CA ALA A 876 0.13 22.44 15.15
C ALA A 876 -0.14 23.02 13.76
N ALA A 877 -0.80 22.29 12.89
CA ALA A 877 -1.21 22.72 11.55
C ALA A 877 -2.39 23.75 11.63
#